data_6e3520fe176ff759baabb966b979a8f9
#
_entry.id   6e3520fe176ff759baabb966b979a8f9
#
_cell.length_a   1.000
_cell.length_b   1.000
_cell.length_c   1.000
_cell.angle_alpha   90.00
_cell.angle_beta   90.00
_cell.angle_gamma   90.00
#
_symmetry.space_group_name_H-M   'P 1'
#
loop_
_entity.id
_entity.type
_entity.pdbx_description
1 polymer ?
#
loop_
_entity_poly.entity_id
_entity_poly.type
_entity_poly.pdbx_seq_one_letter_code
_entity_poly.pdbx_strand_id
1 'polypeptide(L)'
;MGGKELPYERMNTMKKKNSMKRHASVIAASAMAAVLAVPVFAAVSGDVNGSNSLEIADAVMLTKYLTTQGELTVPAAGDYNADGVINAVDLTLIKRALLTGSQSTQPDEPDQPETPENPVSDNVVAAVTFADGSVTLANAAGSTVAADKAENVTVTNNTVVTITQPGEIDVDGTCANGQLCVNVDKTAYPEGQVTLNLRGLTLTNPGDSPIYVASIAEECVITVKKDTVNTITDGSEYTNADGDSGAIYSCDDLKFKGKGTLIVNGKCADGIVSKDDIKIWNGDIQVNAADDGIRGKDSVRIGDPDATDNYEALKLTVKTEKGDGIKSTSTTTAKSDGTAVNQGFVRINGGTINITSYLDGIQGEQSVEINGGDITIKTYEGSSFGGTSTGGQGGWGGMGMDGNASKTDVSAKGIKAVGIYDEAGTTWQSAGDITVTGGHITVDSSDDALHCGGSMTLTGGVFNIATADDAFHADHNLTIGTENAGTYNDVQIYVSKAYEGIEGVNIYQNSGTVYVVSTDDGYNAAGGADGSGGGNNTPWGRGGMSSSYGELWLRGGLVVVNSANGDHDGLDSNGPINITGGYYLCNGQEPLDGGDGYSITQTGGTYITMTAGNTNLGTTYTIKDSSGKAVATFKSAGGNAGISSKDNSTAYSGTTVSGGTEILADCPYGVTLGGTVSGGTQITGSASSGGMQPGGPGGRGW
;
A
#
# COMPACT_ATOMS: atom_id res chain seq x y z
N MET A 1 19.26 74.72 -11.60
CA MET A 1 18.55 75.62 -10.68
C MET A 1 17.52 74.83 -9.92
N GLY A 2 17.66 74.81 -8.61
CA GLY A 2 16.61 74.56 -7.67
C GLY A 2 16.66 73.15 -7.01
N GLY A 3 17.66 72.91 -6.16
CA GLY A 3 17.60 71.84 -5.16
C GLY A 3 16.67 72.24 -4.02
N LYS A 4 15.99 71.27 -3.45
CA LYS A 4 15.43 71.40 -2.11
C LYS A 4 15.85 70.20 -1.32
N GLU A 5 16.79 70.43 -0.41
CA GLU A 5 17.16 69.57 0.69
C GLU A 5 15.96 69.40 1.68
N LEU A 6 15.70 68.20 2.06
CA LEU A 6 14.79 67.88 3.15
C LEU A 6 15.60 67.70 4.46
N PRO A 7 15.16 68.24 5.57
CA PRO A 7 16.04 68.38 6.78
C PRO A 7 16.19 67.02 7.51
N TYR A 8 17.40 66.81 7.93
CA TYR A 8 17.96 65.64 8.64
C TYR A 8 17.41 65.40 10.05
N GLU A 9 16.62 66.28 10.57
CA GLU A 9 16.16 66.22 11.97
C GLU A 9 14.92 65.33 12.23
N ARG A 10 14.14 64.95 11.20
CA ARG A 10 12.97 64.09 11.41
C ARG A 10 13.29 62.61 11.51
N MET A 11 14.45 62.17 11.12
CA MET A 11 14.82 60.73 11.15
C MET A 11 15.36 60.25 12.52
N ASN A 12 15.90 61.16 13.34
CA ASN A 12 16.43 60.80 14.65
C ASN A 12 15.36 60.67 15.76
N THR A 13 14.20 61.32 15.62
CA THR A 13 13.11 61.21 16.60
C THR A 13 12.28 59.94 16.42
N MET A 14 12.21 59.36 15.23
CA MET A 14 11.55 58.07 15.04
C MET A 14 12.41 56.87 15.52
N LYS A 15 13.74 56.94 15.41
CA LYS A 15 14.61 55.86 15.92
C LYS A 15 14.64 55.79 17.44
N LYS A 16 14.48 56.91 18.16
CA LYS A 16 14.40 56.93 19.63
C LYS A 16 13.07 56.39 20.18
N LYS A 17 11.95 56.60 19.51
CA LYS A 17 10.65 56.06 19.91
C LYS A 17 10.55 54.54 19.76
N ASN A 18 11.17 53.96 18.72
CA ASN A 18 11.19 52.51 18.51
C ASN A 18 12.16 51.75 19.44
N SER A 19 13.23 52.42 19.91
CA SER A 19 14.15 51.83 20.90
C SER A 19 13.51 51.73 22.29
N MET A 20 12.75 52.76 22.73
CA MET A 20 12.04 52.67 24.01
C MET A 20 10.87 51.68 24.03
N LYS A 21 10.20 51.47 22.91
CA LYS A 21 9.16 50.42 22.83
C LYS A 21 9.72 48.98 22.86
N ARG A 22 10.93 48.76 22.33
CA ARG A 22 11.57 47.43 22.42
C ARG A 22 12.09 47.11 23.83
N HIS A 23 12.56 48.10 24.59
CA HIS A 23 13.01 47.88 25.96
C HIS A 23 11.85 47.71 26.97
N ALA A 24 10.73 48.35 26.74
CA ALA A 24 9.52 48.13 27.54
C ALA A 24 8.89 46.74 27.34
N SER A 25 8.96 46.17 26.12
CA SER A 25 8.48 44.83 25.84
C SER A 25 9.35 43.73 26.45
N VAL A 26 10.68 43.93 26.54
CA VAL A 26 11.59 42.95 27.15
C VAL A 26 11.49 42.97 28.67
N ILE A 27 11.26 44.16 29.30
CA ILE A 27 11.06 44.24 30.73
C ILE A 27 9.70 43.69 31.16
N ALA A 28 8.67 43.82 30.36
CA ALA A 28 7.35 43.22 30.64
C ALA A 28 7.38 41.67 30.50
N ALA A 29 8.17 41.12 29.58
CA ALA A 29 8.33 39.67 29.43
C ALA A 29 9.16 39.04 30.57
N SER A 30 10.19 39.75 31.07
CA SER A 30 10.99 39.26 32.19
C SER A 30 10.30 39.40 33.55
N ALA A 31 9.36 40.33 33.72
CA ALA A 31 8.59 40.46 34.96
C ALA A 31 7.42 39.48 35.06
N MET A 32 6.91 38.96 33.94
CA MET A 32 5.90 37.89 33.93
C MET A 32 6.49 36.49 34.14
N ALA A 33 7.76 36.27 33.86
CA ALA A 33 8.42 34.99 34.07
C ALA A 33 8.82 34.72 35.55
N ALA A 34 8.68 35.69 36.45
CA ALA A 34 9.10 35.56 37.86
C ALA A 34 7.94 35.26 38.84
N VAL A 35 6.69 35.10 38.39
CA VAL A 35 5.53 34.95 39.30
C VAL A 35 4.79 33.61 39.14
N LEU A 36 5.22 32.71 38.25
CA LEU A 36 4.62 31.37 38.11
C LEU A 36 5.66 30.24 38.20
N ALA A 37 6.43 30.21 39.31
CA ALA A 37 7.05 28.99 39.77
C ALA A 37 6.04 28.23 40.66
N VAL A 38 4.94 27.80 40.09
CA VAL A 38 4.18 26.66 40.58
C VAL A 38 4.96 25.43 40.12
N PRO A 39 5.21 24.41 40.94
CA PRO A 39 5.82 23.18 40.46
C PRO A 39 4.92 22.61 39.39
N VAL A 40 5.33 22.71 38.14
CA VAL A 40 4.70 21.99 37.06
C VAL A 40 5.06 20.54 37.32
N PHE A 41 4.13 19.76 37.84
CA PHE A 41 4.19 18.32 37.70
C PHE A 41 4.26 18.09 36.19
N ALA A 42 5.25 17.33 35.74
CA ALA A 42 5.36 16.97 34.34
C ALA A 42 4.01 16.38 33.94
N ALA A 43 3.31 17.01 32.98
CA ALA A 43 2.06 16.52 32.50
C ALA A 43 2.31 15.14 31.89
N VAL A 44 1.47 14.17 32.19
CA VAL A 44 1.54 12.85 31.57
C VAL A 44 1.30 13.05 30.08
N SER A 45 2.22 12.59 29.24
CA SER A 45 2.08 12.73 27.80
C SER A 45 0.79 12.05 27.34
N GLY A 46 -0.01 12.75 26.55
CA GLY A 46 -1.31 12.27 26.09
C GLY A 46 -2.49 12.50 27.04
N ASP A 47 -2.27 12.95 28.28
CA ASP A 47 -3.34 13.28 29.24
C ASP A 47 -3.93 14.66 28.91
N VAL A 48 -4.74 14.70 27.87
CA VAL A 48 -5.34 15.97 27.37
C VAL A 48 -6.52 16.46 28.22
N ASN A 49 -7.06 15.58 29.08
CA ASN A 49 -8.16 15.92 29.98
C ASN A 49 -7.69 16.38 31.38
N GLY A 50 -6.39 16.17 31.70
CA GLY A 50 -5.78 16.58 32.97
C GLY A 50 -6.13 15.68 34.16
N SER A 51 -6.43 14.40 33.91
CA SER A 51 -6.75 13.41 34.94
C SER A 51 -5.52 12.88 35.70
N ASN A 52 -4.31 13.19 35.22
CA ASN A 52 -2.99 12.66 35.61
C ASN A 52 -2.81 11.16 35.24
N SER A 53 -3.53 10.68 34.27
CA SER A 53 -3.37 9.34 33.70
C SER A 53 -3.74 9.35 32.22
N LEU A 54 -3.04 8.54 31.41
CA LEU A 54 -3.43 8.32 30.03
C LEU A 54 -4.58 7.29 30.01
N GLU A 55 -5.74 7.70 29.48
CA GLU A 55 -6.96 6.88 29.46
C GLU A 55 -7.79 7.09 28.17
N ILE A 56 -8.77 6.22 27.95
CA ILE A 56 -9.63 6.30 26.74
C ILE A 56 -10.31 7.66 26.58
N ALA A 57 -10.60 8.33 27.70
CA ALA A 57 -11.19 9.68 27.69
C ALA A 57 -10.32 10.71 26.99
N ASP A 58 -8.97 10.55 27.02
CA ASP A 58 -8.03 11.43 26.35
C ASP A 58 -8.12 11.26 24.84
N ALA A 59 -8.13 10.02 24.34
CA ALA A 59 -8.30 9.75 22.93
C ALA A 59 -9.65 10.30 22.40
N VAL A 60 -10.70 10.19 23.20
CA VAL A 60 -12.03 10.76 22.86
C VAL A 60 -11.98 12.28 22.84
N MET A 61 -11.32 12.92 23.82
CA MET A 61 -11.19 14.38 23.89
C MET A 61 -10.35 14.92 22.72
N LEU A 62 -9.22 14.27 22.40
CA LEU A 62 -8.40 14.64 21.26
C LEU A 62 -9.14 14.44 19.94
N THR A 63 -9.90 13.36 19.78
CA THR A 63 -10.75 13.16 18.61
C THR A 63 -11.74 14.31 18.41
N LYS A 64 -12.41 14.75 19.48
CA LYS A 64 -13.34 15.89 19.43
C LYS A 64 -12.62 17.19 19.08
N TYR A 65 -11.45 17.43 19.61
CA TYR A 65 -10.64 18.60 19.28
C TYR A 65 -10.28 18.63 17.79
N LEU A 66 -9.76 17.54 17.27
CA LEU A 66 -9.38 17.43 15.86
C LEU A 66 -10.57 17.54 14.89
N THR A 67 -11.77 17.20 15.32
CA THR A 67 -13.01 17.36 14.55
C THR A 67 -13.73 18.68 14.82
N THR A 68 -13.07 19.64 15.44
CA THR A 68 -13.61 20.98 15.79
C THR A 68 -14.82 20.97 16.73
N GLN A 69 -15.02 19.89 17.47
CA GLN A 69 -16.16 19.70 18.38
C GLN A 69 -15.81 19.85 19.88
N GLY A 70 -14.59 20.26 20.23
CA GLY A 70 -14.15 20.36 21.62
C GLY A 70 -12.89 21.18 21.85
N GLU A 71 -12.54 21.35 23.12
CA GLU A 71 -11.30 21.98 23.57
C GLU A 71 -10.53 20.97 24.42
N LEU A 72 -9.19 21.09 24.45
CA LEU A 72 -8.32 20.27 25.30
C LEU A 72 -8.11 20.99 26.64
N THR A 73 -8.19 20.24 27.75
CA THR A 73 -7.90 20.77 29.08
C THR A 73 -6.42 21.05 29.25
N VAL A 74 -5.57 20.18 28.71
CA VAL A 74 -4.11 20.30 28.70
C VAL A 74 -3.61 20.22 27.23
N PRO A 75 -3.64 21.32 26.46
CA PRO A 75 -3.27 21.29 25.05
C PRO A 75 -1.84 20.78 24.79
N ALA A 76 -0.89 21.10 25.69
CA ALA A 76 0.49 20.65 25.55
C ALA A 76 0.66 19.11 25.63
N ALA A 77 -0.27 18.41 26.26
CA ALA A 77 -0.27 16.94 26.30
C ALA A 77 -0.87 16.31 25.05
N GLY A 78 -1.52 17.10 24.19
CA GLY A 78 -2.10 16.65 22.93
C GLY A 78 -1.09 16.48 21.81
N ASP A 79 0.07 17.11 21.90
CA ASP A 79 1.21 16.88 21.02
C ASP A 79 2.04 15.72 21.63
N TYR A 80 1.60 14.51 21.30
CA TYR A 80 2.14 13.30 21.95
C TYR A 80 3.54 12.95 21.45
N ASN A 81 3.85 13.25 20.20
CA ASN A 81 5.16 13.02 19.58
C ASN A 81 6.11 14.23 19.69
N ALA A 82 5.65 15.32 20.27
CA ALA A 82 6.41 16.55 20.49
C ALA A 82 6.94 17.23 19.20
N ASP A 83 6.20 17.07 18.07
CA ASP A 83 6.55 17.69 16.79
C ASP A 83 6.08 19.16 16.67
N GLY A 84 5.35 19.65 17.66
CA GLY A 84 4.81 21.01 17.73
C GLY A 84 3.45 21.18 17.06
N VAL A 85 2.82 20.11 16.55
CA VAL A 85 1.55 20.14 15.84
C VAL A 85 0.59 19.06 16.37
N ILE A 86 -0.52 19.45 16.96
CA ILE A 86 -1.53 18.49 17.42
C ILE A 86 -2.39 18.04 16.23
N ASN A 87 -2.28 16.77 15.83
CA ASN A 87 -2.93 16.20 14.65
C ASN A 87 -3.37 14.73 14.83
N ALA A 88 -3.76 14.07 13.73
CA ALA A 88 -4.23 12.69 13.78
C ALA A 88 -3.13 11.67 14.15
N VAL A 89 -1.86 12.03 13.97
CA VAL A 89 -0.72 11.18 14.37
C VAL A 89 -0.70 11.04 15.89
N ASP A 90 -0.85 12.16 16.63
CA ASP A 90 -0.90 12.15 18.09
C ASP A 90 -2.04 11.30 18.63
N LEU A 91 -3.21 11.40 17.98
CA LEU A 91 -4.36 10.57 18.33
C LEU A 91 -4.07 9.08 18.13
N THR A 92 -3.38 8.74 17.06
CA THR A 92 -2.99 7.35 16.76
C THR A 92 -2.00 6.83 17.80
N LEU A 93 -1.01 7.63 18.16
CA LEU A 93 -0.02 7.28 19.17
C LEU A 93 -0.63 7.14 20.57
N ILE A 94 -1.55 8.03 20.95
CA ILE A 94 -2.31 7.93 22.20
C ILE A 94 -3.15 6.64 22.23
N LYS A 95 -3.87 6.32 21.16
CA LYS A 95 -4.65 5.07 21.06
C LYS A 95 -3.75 3.85 21.21
N ARG A 96 -2.60 3.88 20.58
CA ARG A 96 -1.61 2.80 20.66
C ARG A 96 -1.07 2.62 22.07
N ALA A 97 -0.64 3.71 22.73
CA ALA A 97 -0.17 3.69 24.11
C ALA A 97 -1.21 3.12 25.08
N LEU A 98 -2.49 3.42 24.86
CA LEU A 98 -3.60 2.84 25.62
C LEU A 98 -3.76 1.33 25.40
N LEU A 99 -3.51 0.84 24.19
CA LEU A 99 -3.60 -0.59 23.88
C LEU A 99 -2.41 -1.41 24.39
N THR A 100 -1.21 -0.82 24.38
CA THR A 100 0.04 -1.51 24.76
C THR A 100 0.39 -1.36 26.24
N GLY A 101 -0.28 -0.46 26.96
CA GLY A 101 0.03 -0.14 28.37
C GLY A 101 1.39 0.56 28.57
N SER A 102 2.05 0.99 27.49
CA SER A 102 3.34 1.67 27.52
C SER A 102 3.15 3.17 27.74
N GLN A 103 3.52 3.66 28.90
CA GLN A 103 3.70 5.10 29.11
C GLN A 103 5.11 5.47 28.68
N SER A 104 5.26 6.28 27.65
CA SER A 104 6.52 6.89 27.27
C SER A 104 6.95 7.85 28.39
N THR A 105 7.96 7.46 29.15
CA THR A 105 8.64 8.35 30.11
C THR A 105 9.97 8.73 29.49
N GLN A 106 10.02 9.80 28.75
CA GLN A 106 11.11 10.75 28.55
C GLN A 106 11.18 11.28 27.12
N PRO A 107 11.27 12.59 26.91
CA PRO A 107 11.67 13.13 25.61
C PRO A 107 13.16 12.86 25.42
N ASP A 108 13.54 12.28 24.31
CA ASP A 108 14.92 12.23 23.88
C ASP A 108 15.46 13.65 23.69
N GLU A 109 16.69 13.90 24.17
CA GLU A 109 17.41 15.14 23.97
C GLU A 109 17.55 15.45 22.49
N PRO A 110 17.48 16.72 22.05
CA PRO A 110 17.62 17.07 20.63
C PRO A 110 19.00 16.65 20.13
N ASP A 111 19.01 15.94 19.00
CA ASP A 111 20.19 15.50 18.28
C ASP A 111 21.28 16.58 18.24
N GLN A 112 22.35 16.36 18.95
CA GLN A 112 23.61 17.06 18.71
C GLN A 112 24.14 16.65 17.35
N PRO A 113 24.74 17.55 16.56
CA PRO A 113 25.35 17.18 15.31
C PRO A 113 26.44 16.13 15.58
N GLU A 114 26.17 14.89 15.16
CA GLU A 114 27.10 13.78 15.31
C GLU A 114 28.41 14.09 14.58
N THR A 115 29.51 14.05 15.29
CA THR A 115 30.86 13.96 14.73
C THR A 115 30.94 12.68 13.88
N PRO A 116 31.67 12.67 12.74
CA PRO A 116 31.74 11.52 11.86
C PRO A 116 32.66 10.42 12.41
N GLU A 117 32.31 9.86 13.52
CA GLU A 117 32.82 8.58 14.00
C GLU A 117 31.60 7.72 14.33
N ASN A 118 31.35 6.73 13.47
CA ASN A 118 30.38 5.68 13.73
C ASN A 118 30.81 4.97 15.04
N PRO A 119 30.16 5.21 16.20
CA PRO A 119 30.58 4.55 17.43
C PRO A 119 30.44 3.05 17.24
N VAL A 120 31.49 2.30 17.49
CA VAL A 120 31.43 0.85 17.63
C VAL A 120 30.43 0.59 18.76
N SER A 121 29.34 -0.12 18.48
CA SER A 121 28.41 -0.54 19.54
C SER A 121 29.20 -1.30 20.60
N ASP A 122 28.99 -1.02 21.88
CA ASP A 122 29.66 -1.74 22.99
C ASP A 122 29.36 -3.26 22.97
N ASN A 123 28.43 -3.70 22.11
CA ASN A 123 28.01 -5.09 21.95
C ASN A 123 28.71 -5.83 20.81
N VAL A 124 29.55 -5.15 20.01
CA VAL A 124 30.30 -5.82 18.93
C VAL A 124 31.30 -6.80 19.48
N VAL A 125 31.13 -8.08 19.19
CA VAL A 125 32.00 -9.15 19.70
C VAL A 125 33.16 -9.46 18.75
N ALA A 126 33.01 -9.22 17.45
CA ALA A 126 34.05 -9.39 16.46
C ALA A 126 33.88 -8.44 15.27
N ALA A 127 34.96 -8.18 14.56
CA ALA A 127 34.94 -7.51 13.26
C ALA A 127 35.61 -8.40 12.20
N VAL A 128 35.01 -8.44 11.01
CA VAL A 128 35.40 -9.24 9.85
C VAL A 128 35.64 -8.28 8.69
N THR A 129 36.87 -8.22 8.20
CA THR A 129 37.21 -7.45 7.00
C THR A 129 37.60 -8.41 5.87
N PHE A 130 36.80 -8.41 4.82
CA PHE A 130 37.00 -9.21 3.62
C PHE A 130 38.01 -8.55 2.67
N ALA A 131 38.88 -9.40 2.08
CA ALA A 131 39.73 -9.03 0.96
C ALA A 131 39.83 -10.22 -0.02
N ASP A 132 40.24 -9.96 -1.25
CA ASP A 132 40.44 -11.07 -2.21
C ASP A 132 41.48 -12.08 -1.70
N GLY A 133 41.01 -13.33 -1.53
CA GLY A 133 41.80 -14.44 -1.07
C GLY A 133 42.15 -14.46 0.43
N SER A 134 41.59 -13.54 1.24
CA SER A 134 41.87 -13.49 2.69
C SER A 134 40.76 -12.79 3.48
N VAL A 135 40.73 -13.08 4.79
CA VAL A 135 39.87 -12.38 5.76
C VAL A 135 40.73 -11.98 6.95
N THR A 136 40.53 -10.78 7.43
CA THR A 136 41.12 -10.29 8.69
C THR A 136 40.05 -10.29 9.78
N LEU A 137 40.37 -10.85 10.94
CA LEU A 137 39.50 -10.83 12.11
C LEU A 137 40.06 -9.88 13.17
N ALA A 138 39.17 -9.14 13.83
CA ALA A 138 39.51 -8.36 15.03
C ALA A 138 38.52 -8.71 16.15
N ASN A 139 38.98 -8.59 17.42
CA ASN A 139 38.13 -8.74 18.58
C ASN A 139 37.33 -7.46 18.86
N ALA A 140 36.46 -7.48 19.87
CA ALA A 140 35.66 -6.32 20.31
C ALA A 140 36.50 -5.08 20.64
N ALA A 141 37.75 -5.21 21.04
CA ALA A 141 38.68 -4.11 21.30
C ALA A 141 39.39 -3.62 20.01
N GLY A 142 39.04 -4.12 18.84
CA GLY A 142 39.65 -3.75 17.56
C GLY A 142 41.05 -4.32 17.33
N SER A 143 41.52 -5.20 18.19
CA SER A 143 42.84 -5.87 18.03
C SER A 143 42.72 -7.06 17.09
N THR A 144 43.54 -7.11 16.05
CA THR A 144 43.60 -8.23 15.13
C THR A 144 43.91 -9.53 15.89
N VAL A 145 43.10 -10.57 15.61
CA VAL A 145 43.23 -11.89 16.21
C VAL A 145 43.45 -12.95 15.11
N ALA A 146 44.19 -14.02 15.43
CA ALA A 146 44.27 -15.16 14.52
C ALA A 146 42.89 -15.86 14.44
N ALA A 147 42.58 -16.44 13.28
CA ALA A 147 41.30 -17.12 13.04
C ALA A 147 40.99 -18.23 14.05
N ASP A 148 42.04 -18.93 14.56
CA ASP A 148 41.90 -19.95 15.58
C ASP A 148 41.69 -19.42 17.00
N LYS A 149 41.70 -18.11 17.19
CA LYS A 149 41.50 -17.40 18.47
C LYS A 149 40.19 -16.60 18.53
N ALA A 150 39.48 -16.50 17.43
CA ALA A 150 38.18 -15.85 17.40
C ALA A 150 37.09 -16.85 17.86
N GLU A 151 36.64 -16.76 19.10
CA GLU A 151 35.70 -17.73 19.70
C GLU A 151 34.37 -17.86 18.95
N ASN A 152 33.92 -16.77 18.29
CA ASN A 152 32.60 -16.66 17.65
C ASN A 152 32.65 -16.86 16.12
N VAL A 153 33.86 -16.86 15.52
CA VAL A 153 34.01 -16.81 14.08
C VAL A 153 35.09 -17.83 13.65
N THR A 154 34.77 -18.62 12.65
CA THR A 154 35.74 -19.51 11.99
C THR A 154 35.96 -19.09 10.54
N VAL A 155 37.18 -19.24 10.03
CA VAL A 155 37.49 -18.95 8.62
C VAL A 155 37.98 -20.24 7.95
N THR A 156 37.32 -20.61 6.85
CA THR A 156 37.73 -21.75 6.01
C THR A 156 37.96 -21.26 4.57
N ASN A 157 38.75 -21.97 3.81
CA ASN A 157 39.08 -21.62 2.42
C ASN A 157 39.51 -20.13 2.23
N ASN A 158 40.10 -19.54 3.26
CA ASN A 158 40.60 -18.16 3.35
C ASN A 158 39.53 -17.05 3.27
N THR A 159 38.37 -17.30 2.68
CA THR A 159 37.32 -16.29 2.40
C THR A 159 35.91 -16.75 2.77
N VAL A 160 35.76 -17.92 3.38
CA VAL A 160 34.47 -18.37 3.93
C VAL A 160 34.51 -18.17 5.45
N VAL A 161 33.67 -17.26 5.92
CA VAL A 161 33.51 -16.87 7.32
C VAL A 161 32.24 -17.51 7.88
N THR A 162 32.37 -18.28 8.96
CA THR A 162 31.21 -18.85 9.66
C THR A 162 31.13 -18.31 11.07
N ILE A 163 30.00 -17.70 11.39
CA ILE A 163 29.64 -17.21 12.72
C ILE A 163 28.95 -18.36 13.46
N THR A 164 29.50 -18.74 14.61
CA THR A 164 29.08 -19.96 15.34
C THR A 164 28.44 -19.66 16.72
N GLN A 165 28.44 -18.40 17.14
CA GLN A 165 27.81 -17.95 18.40
C GLN A 165 27.04 -16.63 18.19
N PRO A 166 26.04 -16.38 19.03
CA PRO A 166 25.30 -15.12 19.01
C PRO A 166 26.19 -13.90 19.27
N GLY A 167 25.75 -12.73 18.78
CA GLY A 167 26.40 -11.45 19.00
C GLY A 167 26.36 -10.53 17.81
N GLU A 168 26.87 -9.31 17.97
CA GLU A 168 27.01 -8.34 16.90
C GLU A 168 28.38 -8.47 16.23
N ILE A 169 28.39 -8.54 14.91
CA ILE A 169 29.58 -8.68 14.09
C ILE A 169 29.64 -7.51 13.10
N ASP A 170 30.69 -6.70 13.19
CA ASP A 170 30.97 -5.70 12.16
C ASP A 170 31.58 -6.37 10.93
N VAL A 171 31.08 -6.04 9.74
CA VAL A 171 31.51 -6.66 8.48
C VAL A 171 31.75 -5.59 7.44
N ASP A 172 32.97 -5.58 6.87
CA ASP A 172 33.37 -4.66 5.81
C ASP A 172 34.31 -5.31 4.78
N GLY A 173 34.80 -4.50 3.85
CA GLY A 173 35.77 -4.90 2.87
C GLY A 173 35.21 -5.36 1.54
N THR A 174 36.10 -5.90 0.68
CA THR A 174 35.73 -6.30 -0.68
C THR A 174 36.31 -7.67 -0.99
N CYS A 175 35.47 -8.61 -1.45
CA CYS A 175 35.90 -9.94 -1.87
C CYS A 175 35.09 -10.43 -3.06
N ALA A 176 35.77 -10.85 -4.12
CA ALA A 176 35.16 -11.35 -5.34
C ALA A 176 34.75 -12.84 -5.27
N ASN A 177 35.20 -13.58 -4.25
CA ASN A 177 34.84 -14.97 -4.01
C ASN A 177 34.84 -15.25 -2.51
N GLY A 178 33.81 -14.82 -1.80
CA GLY A 178 33.68 -14.99 -0.36
C GLY A 178 32.28 -15.37 0.07
N GLN A 179 32.17 -15.85 1.31
CA GLN A 179 30.88 -16.17 1.92
C GLN A 179 30.87 -15.77 3.40
N LEU A 180 29.80 -15.21 3.84
CA LEU A 180 29.47 -14.97 5.24
C LEU A 180 28.34 -15.91 5.64
N CYS A 181 28.67 -16.91 6.44
CA CYS A 181 27.72 -17.92 6.92
C CYS A 181 27.39 -17.68 8.40
N VAL A 182 26.11 -17.79 8.78
CA VAL A 182 25.65 -17.85 10.17
C VAL A 182 25.19 -19.28 10.44
N ASN A 183 25.85 -19.95 11.37
CA ASN A 183 25.55 -21.34 11.75
C ASN A 183 25.69 -21.51 13.26
N VAL A 184 24.68 -21.10 13.99
CA VAL A 184 24.63 -21.12 15.46
C VAL A 184 23.81 -22.32 15.92
N ASP A 185 24.34 -23.07 16.88
CA ASP A 185 23.64 -24.21 17.47
C ASP A 185 22.43 -23.73 18.30
N LYS A 186 21.23 -23.96 17.80
CA LYS A 186 19.96 -23.61 18.46
C LYS A 186 19.78 -24.30 19.83
N THR A 187 20.40 -25.46 20.05
CA THR A 187 20.32 -26.15 21.32
C THR A 187 21.23 -25.51 22.39
N ALA A 188 22.39 -25.07 21.97
CA ALA A 188 23.32 -24.36 22.84
C ALA A 188 22.87 -22.90 23.11
N TYR A 189 22.22 -22.30 22.15
CA TYR A 189 21.78 -20.89 22.19
C TYR A 189 20.30 -20.76 21.78
N PRO A 190 19.33 -21.20 22.62
CA PRO A 190 17.91 -21.24 22.25
C PRO A 190 17.25 -19.86 22.08
N GLU A 191 17.87 -18.78 22.58
CA GLU A 191 17.48 -17.39 22.40
C GLU A 191 18.56 -16.62 21.61
N GLY A 192 19.34 -17.34 20.80
CA GLY A 192 20.48 -16.77 20.09
C GLY A 192 20.06 -15.90 18.93
N GLN A 193 20.60 -14.68 18.86
CA GLN A 193 20.47 -13.73 17.78
C GLN A 193 21.86 -13.34 17.26
N VAL A 194 21.99 -13.21 15.92
CA VAL A 194 23.19 -12.66 15.29
C VAL A 194 22.84 -11.36 14.59
N THR A 195 23.64 -10.31 14.83
CA THR A 195 23.53 -9.04 14.12
C THR A 195 24.77 -8.82 13.24
N LEU A 196 24.56 -8.75 11.93
CA LEU A 196 25.58 -8.43 10.93
C LEU A 196 25.53 -6.92 10.64
N ASN A 197 26.49 -6.17 11.15
CA ASN A 197 26.61 -4.74 10.91
C ASN A 197 27.41 -4.50 9.63
N LEU A 198 26.75 -4.24 8.51
CA LEU A 198 27.40 -3.98 7.23
C LEU A 198 27.93 -2.55 7.16
N ARG A 199 29.25 -2.40 6.94
CA ARG A 199 29.99 -1.12 6.99
C ARG A 199 30.74 -0.82 5.69
N GLY A 200 30.10 -0.99 4.53
CA GLY A 200 30.74 -0.83 3.23
C GLY A 200 31.27 -2.16 2.66
N LEU A 201 30.51 -3.23 2.88
CA LEU A 201 30.83 -4.57 2.37
C LEU A 201 30.52 -4.68 0.89
N THR A 202 31.47 -5.16 0.09
CA THR A 202 31.24 -5.65 -1.27
C THR A 202 31.61 -7.12 -1.34
N LEU A 203 30.61 -7.99 -1.33
CA LEU A 203 30.81 -9.42 -1.26
C LEU A 203 30.17 -10.13 -2.45
N THR A 204 30.97 -10.86 -3.19
CA THR A 204 30.51 -11.70 -4.31
C THR A 204 30.84 -13.16 -4.02
N ASN A 205 29.94 -14.06 -4.39
CA ASN A 205 30.20 -15.51 -4.43
C ASN A 205 29.74 -16.05 -5.79
N PRO A 206 30.66 -16.49 -6.66
CA PRO A 206 30.31 -16.96 -8.00
C PRO A 206 29.52 -18.28 -8.05
N GLY A 207 29.49 -19.05 -6.99
CA GLY A 207 28.92 -20.41 -7.00
C GLY A 207 27.94 -20.71 -5.84
N ASP A 208 27.65 -19.74 -4.99
CA ASP A 208 26.77 -19.93 -3.83
C ASP A 208 26.23 -18.57 -3.32
N SER A 209 25.37 -18.58 -2.29
CA SER A 209 24.92 -17.38 -1.58
C SER A 209 26.09 -16.69 -0.88
N PRO A 210 26.36 -15.41 -1.18
CA PRO A 210 27.39 -14.65 -0.45
C PRO A 210 27.07 -14.47 1.04
N ILE A 211 25.80 -14.31 1.40
CA ILE A 211 25.31 -14.32 2.79
C ILE A 211 24.37 -15.51 2.94
N TYR A 212 24.75 -16.44 3.81
CA TYR A 212 24.00 -17.68 4.06
C TYR A 212 23.74 -17.87 5.56
N VAL A 213 22.48 -17.91 5.96
CA VAL A 213 22.07 -18.22 7.33
C VAL A 213 21.60 -19.67 7.37
N ALA A 214 22.49 -20.56 7.83
CA ALA A 214 22.22 -21.99 7.93
C ALA A 214 21.41 -22.34 9.17
N SER A 215 21.67 -21.64 10.30
CA SER A 215 20.98 -21.89 11.57
C SER A 215 21.11 -20.72 12.53
N ILE A 216 19.98 -20.26 13.10
CA ILE A 216 19.90 -19.33 14.22
C ILE A 216 18.56 -19.55 14.95
N ALA A 217 18.53 -19.42 16.30
CA ALA A 217 17.33 -19.73 17.07
C ALA A 217 16.23 -18.66 16.94
N GLU A 218 16.61 -17.38 17.06
CA GLU A 218 15.68 -16.27 16.96
C GLU A 218 15.72 -15.67 15.56
N GLU A 219 16.64 -14.74 15.27
CA GLU A 219 16.73 -14.10 13.96
C GLU A 219 18.16 -13.69 13.62
N CYS A 220 18.47 -13.63 12.33
CA CYS A 220 19.64 -12.96 11.81
C CYS A 220 19.28 -11.54 11.40
N VAL A 221 19.87 -10.54 12.08
CA VAL A 221 19.62 -9.12 11.81
C VAL A 221 20.75 -8.57 10.94
N ILE A 222 20.41 -8.08 9.75
CA ILE A 222 21.33 -7.36 8.86
C ILE A 222 21.11 -5.86 9.08
N THR A 223 22.08 -5.21 9.72
CA THR A 223 22.06 -3.76 9.97
C THR A 223 22.93 -3.04 8.95
N VAL A 224 22.32 -2.23 8.10
CA VAL A 224 23.02 -1.43 7.11
C VAL A 224 23.41 -0.09 7.74
N LYS A 225 24.69 0.09 8.03
CA LYS A 225 25.15 1.26 8.79
C LYS A 225 24.99 2.54 7.97
N LYS A 226 24.62 3.63 8.65
CA LYS A 226 24.43 4.95 8.04
C LYS A 226 25.65 5.36 7.21
N ASP A 227 25.40 6.03 6.08
CA ASP A 227 26.41 6.55 5.16
C ASP A 227 27.31 5.46 4.53
N THR A 228 26.90 4.18 4.56
CA THR A 228 27.59 3.09 3.86
C THR A 228 26.75 2.58 2.69
N VAL A 229 27.46 2.09 1.67
CA VAL A 229 26.89 1.34 0.55
C VAL A 229 27.45 -0.07 0.60
N ASN A 230 26.56 -1.04 0.65
CA ASN A 230 26.91 -2.46 0.73
C ASN A 230 26.36 -3.16 -0.50
N THR A 231 27.15 -4.05 -1.10
CA THR A 231 26.77 -4.76 -2.32
C THR A 231 27.00 -6.26 -2.14
N ILE A 232 25.93 -7.03 -2.31
CA ILE A 232 25.95 -8.50 -2.21
C ILE A 232 25.56 -9.06 -3.57
N THR A 233 26.40 -9.92 -4.14
CA THR A 233 26.19 -10.43 -5.50
C THR A 233 26.51 -11.91 -5.56
N ASP A 234 25.61 -12.74 -6.05
CA ASP A 234 25.86 -14.15 -6.35
C ASP A 234 26.36 -14.37 -7.78
N GLY A 235 26.59 -15.63 -8.14
CA GLY A 235 26.91 -16.04 -9.50
C GLY A 235 25.67 -16.35 -10.33
N SER A 236 25.87 -16.61 -11.62
CA SER A 236 24.78 -17.01 -12.53
C SER A 236 24.39 -18.49 -12.43
N GLU A 237 25.17 -19.29 -11.71
CA GLU A 237 24.94 -20.72 -11.50
C GLU A 237 25.42 -21.09 -10.10
N TYR A 238 24.64 -21.90 -9.38
CA TYR A 238 25.04 -22.42 -8.09
C TYR A 238 25.67 -23.80 -8.23
N THR A 239 26.72 -24.04 -7.43
CA THR A 239 27.41 -25.32 -7.36
C THR A 239 27.04 -26.12 -6.12
N ASN A 240 26.21 -25.55 -5.22
CA ASN A 240 25.70 -26.25 -4.04
C ASN A 240 24.73 -27.37 -4.46
N ALA A 241 24.70 -28.44 -3.68
CA ALA A 241 23.90 -29.64 -3.98
C ALA A 241 22.45 -29.48 -3.56
N ASP A 242 22.09 -28.46 -2.77
CA ASP A 242 20.80 -28.32 -2.11
C ASP A 242 19.80 -27.53 -2.96
N GLY A 243 20.26 -26.89 -4.05
CA GLY A 243 19.40 -26.17 -5.02
C GLY A 243 18.76 -24.89 -4.46
N ASP A 244 19.10 -24.52 -3.24
CA ASP A 244 18.62 -23.31 -2.60
C ASP A 244 19.39 -22.11 -3.15
N SER A 245 18.72 -21.14 -3.75
CA SER A 245 19.37 -20.03 -4.43
C SER A 245 18.76 -18.68 -4.07
N GLY A 246 19.63 -17.79 -3.63
CA GLY A 246 19.36 -16.39 -3.31
C GLY A 246 20.65 -15.69 -2.93
N ALA A 247 20.88 -14.47 -3.39
CA ALA A 247 22.12 -13.76 -3.03
C ALA A 247 22.24 -13.56 -1.51
N ILE A 248 21.11 -13.40 -0.81
CA ILE A 248 21.00 -13.54 0.64
C ILE A 248 19.99 -14.65 0.91
N TYR A 249 20.45 -15.73 1.51
CA TYR A 249 19.62 -16.90 1.77
C TYR A 249 19.62 -17.27 3.25
N SER A 250 18.42 -17.52 3.80
CA SER A 250 18.25 -17.93 5.19
C SER A 250 17.36 -19.17 5.33
N CYS A 251 17.73 -20.07 6.23
CA CYS A 251 16.88 -21.15 6.72
C CYS A 251 15.97 -20.72 7.87
N ASP A 252 16.19 -19.53 8.44
CA ASP A 252 15.50 -18.99 9.62
C ASP A 252 15.16 -17.51 9.41
N ASP A 253 14.60 -16.85 10.41
CA ASP A 253 14.17 -15.46 10.35
C ASP A 253 15.28 -14.49 9.91
N LEU A 254 14.96 -13.61 8.96
CA LEU A 254 15.78 -12.48 8.54
C LEU A 254 15.15 -11.16 8.93
N LYS A 255 15.99 -10.22 9.38
CA LYS A 255 15.57 -8.86 9.64
C LYS A 255 16.55 -7.84 9.07
N PHE A 256 16.07 -6.87 8.35
CA PHE A 256 16.83 -5.75 7.79
C PHE A 256 16.51 -4.47 8.51
N LYS A 257 17.55 -3.72 8.92
CA LYS A 257 17.41 -2.40 9.51
C LYS A 257 18.64 -1.54 9.21
N GLY A 258 18.58 -0.26 9.57
CA GLY A 258 19.68 0.69 9.42
C GLY A 258 19.31 1.87 8.51
N LYS A 259 20.28 2.75 8.26
CA LYS A 259 20.08 3.98 7.47
C LYS A 259 21.06 4.10 6.30
N GLY A 260 21.76 3.00 5.96
CA GLY A 260 22.64 2.91 4.80
C GLY A 260 21.95 2.29 3.59
N THR A 261 22.71 2.04 2.53
CA THR A 261 22.27 1.41 1.29
C THR A 261 22.74 -0.03 1.21
N LEU A 262 21.84 -0.96 0.88
CA LEU A 262 22.11 -2.35 0.57
C LEU A 262 21.66 -2.66 -0.86
N ILE A 263 22.61 -3.07 -1.71
CA ILE A 263 22.33 -3.51 -3.07
C ILE A 263 22.50 -5.02 -3.12
N VAL A 264 21.46 -5.74 -3.48
CA VAL A 264 21.45 -7.20 -3.62
C VAL A 264 21.24 -7.55 -5.09
N ASN A 265 22.15 -8.35 -5.65
CA ASN A 265 22.07 -8.81 -7.03
C ASN A 265 22.00 -10.34 -7.05
N GLY A 266 20.80 -10.89 -7.15
CA GLY A 266 20.52 -12.31 -7.37
C GLY A 266 20.57 -12.64 -8.85
N LYS A 267 21.72 -13.10 -9.32
CA LYS A 267 21.94 -13.39 -10.76
C LYS A 267 21.54 -14.81 -11.13
N CYS A 268 21.53 -15.72 -10.16
CA CYS A 268 21.13 -17.11 -10.41
C CYS A 268 19.62 -17.26 -10.38
N ALA A 269 18.99 -16.77 -9.34
CA ALA A 269 17.56 -16.87 -9.10
C ALA A 269 17.08 -15.66 -8.26
N ASP A 270 16.75 -15.89 -6.98
CA ASP A 270 16.15 -14.89 -6.11
C ASP A 270 17.17 -13.89 -5.55
N GLY A 271 16.70 -12.73 -5.16
CA GLY A 271 17.53 -11.74 -4.48
C GLY A 271 17.71 -12.08 -3.00
N ILE A 272 16.61 -12.08 -2.25
CA ILE A 272 16.58 -12.35 -0.81
C ILE A 272 15.57 -13.44 -0.51
N VAL A 273 16.02 -14.51 0.16
CA VAL A 273 15.19 -15.65 0.53
C VAL A 273 15.25 -15.93 2.02
N SER A 274 14.10 -16.21 2.63
CA SER A 274 14.02 -16.90 3.92
C SER A 274 13.07 -18.09 3.83
N LYS A 275 13.44 -19.21 4.46
CA LYS A 275 12.52 -20.35 4.69
C LYS A 275 11.58 -20.12 5.87
N ASP A 276 11.66 -18.94 6.47
CA ASP A 276 10.82 -18.48 7.58
C ASP A 276 10.35 -17.04 7.30
N ASP A 277 10.45 -16.12 8.25
CA ASP A 277 10.03 -14.73 8.11
C ASP A 277 11.11 -13.82 7.50
N ILE A 278 10.69 -12.83 6.73
CA ILE A 278 11.51 -11.66 6.34
C ILE A 278 10.88 -10.40 6.93
N LYS A 279 11.68 -9.60 7.65
CA LYS A 279 11.30 -8.33 8.26
C LYS A 279 12.19 -7.21 7.71
N ILE A 280 11.62 -6.21 7.03
CA ILE A 280 12.34 -5.04 6.50
C ILE A 280 11.83 -3.81 7.22
N TRP A 281 12.59 -3.38 8.25
CA TRP A 281 12.17 -2.29 9.13
C TRP A 281 12.55 -0.90 8.60
N ASN A 282 13.76 -0.75 8.06
CA ASN A 282 14.23 0.48 7.43
C ASN A 282 15.51 0.25 6.62
N GLY A 283 16.03 1.29 5.98
CA GLY A 283 17.18 1.27 5.09
C GLY A 283 16.80 1.55 3.62
N ASP A 284 17.80 1.87 2.80
CA ASP A 284 17.66 1.95 1.33
C ASP A 284 18.08 0.59 0.76
N ILE A 285 17.11 -0.29 0.49
CA ILE A 285 17.35 -1.64 0.02
C ILE A 285 16.96 -1.75 -1.45
N GLN A 286 17.91 -2.16 -2.27
CA GLN A 286 17.77 -2.30 -3.71
C GLN A 286 18.05 -3.75 -4.11
N VAL A 287 17.05 -4.45 -4.64
CA VAL A 287 17.11 -5.85 -5.03
C VAL A 287 16.94 -5.96 -6.54
N ASN A 288 17.91 -6.60 -7.19
CA ASN A 288 17.83 -6.99 -8.59
C ASN A 288 17.94 -8.52 -8.63
N ALA A 289 16.95 -9.21 -9.18
CA ALA A 289 16.88 -10.66 -9.17
C ALA A 289 16.59 -11.23 -10.57
N ALA A 290 17.15 -12.38 -10.85
CA ALA A 290 16.84 -13.13 -12.08
C ALA A 290 15.46 -13.82 -11.99
N ASP A 291 15.02 -14.16 -10.77
CA ASP A 291 13.72 -14.73 -10.46
C ASP A 291 13.02 -13.86 -9.40
N ASP A 292 12.53 -14.41 -8.27
CA ASP A 292 11.83 -13.62 -7.26
C ASP A 292 12.76 -12.59 -6.57
N GLY A 293 12.25 -11.38 -6.37
CA GLY A 293 13.03 -10.33 -5.70
C GLY A 293 13.26 -10.63 -4.23
N ILE A 294 12.18 -10.80 -3.47
CA ILE A 294 12.17 -11.09 -2.04
C ILE A 294 11.14 -12.18 -1.77
N ARG A 295 11.60 -13.30 -1.25
CA ARG A 295 10.75 -14.45 -0.96
C ARG A 295 10.90 -14.91 0.50
N GLY A 296 9.88 -14.64 1.32
CA GLY A 296 9.74 -15.20 2.67
C GLY A 296 8.71 -16.32 2.65
N LYS A 297 9.05 -17.50 3.16
CA LYS A 297 8.10 -18.61 3.16
C LYS A 297 6.91 -18.29 4.06
N ASP A 298 7.15 -17.97 5.33
CA ASP A 298 6.10 -17.78 6.31
C ASP A 298 5.52 -16.37 6.24
N SER A 299 6.35 -15.31 6.12
CA SER A 299 5.86 -13.98 5.81
C SER A 299 6.93 -13.02 5.27
N VAL A 300 6.47 -11.94 4.64
CA VAL A 300 7.27 -10.73 4.38
C VAL A 300 6.58 -9.54 5.02
N ARG A 301 7.29 -8.86 5.94
CA ARG A 301 6.80 -7.70 6.68
C ARG A 301 7.65 -6.48 6.38
N ILE A 302 7.03 -5.41 5.90
CA ILE A 302 7.72 -4.17 5.51
C ILE A 302 7.19 -3.02 6.35
N GLY A 303 8.10 -2.29 7.01
CA GLY A 303 7.80 -1.26 7.97
C GLY A 303 7.60 -1.83 9.38
N ASP A 304 8.43 -1.37 10.33
CA ASP A 304 8.31 -1.73 11.73
C ASP A 304 6.94 -1.29 12.25
N PRO A 305 6.09 -2.19 12.77
CA PRO A 305 4.79 -1.82 13.30
C PRO A 305 4.89 -0.87 14.50
N ASP A 306 6.08 -0.79 15.12
CA ASP A 306 6.38 0.07 16.25
C ASP A 306 7.13 1.36 15.89
N ALA A 307 7.34 1.62 14.58
CA ALA A 307 7.97 2.85 14.12
C ALA A 307 7.16 4.10 14.45
N THR A 308 7.86 5.16 14.83
CA THR A 308 7.27 6.48 15.14
C THR A 308 7.68 7.56 14.16
N ASP A 309 8.56 7.23 13.19
CA ASP A 309 9.21 8.15 12.25
C ASP A 309 8.54 8.21 10.86
N ASN A 310 7.31 7.75 10.73
CA ASN A 310 6.57 7.66 9.45
C ASN A 310 7.33 6.93 8.33
N TYR A 311 8.31 6.08 8.66
CA TYR A 311 9.08 5.27 7.74
C TYR A 311 9.93 6.05 6.71
N GLU A 312 10.35 7.28 7.01
CA GLU A 312 11.13 8.13 6.08
C GLU A 312 12.44 7.47 5.61
N ALA A 313 13.05 6.65 6.48
CA ALA A 313 14.29 5.94 6.17
C ALA A 313 14.06 4.61 5.42
N LEU A 314 12.82 4.18 5.24
CA LEU A 314 12.49 2.93 4.56
C LEU A 314 12.26 3.18 3.07
N LYS A 315 13.21 2.73 2.27
CA LYS A 315 13.13 2.73 0.80
C LYS A 315 13.43 1.33 0.29
N LEU A 316 12.53 0.77 -0.48
CA LEU A 316 12.67 -0.53 -1.08
C LEU A 316 12.48 -0.44 -2.58
N THR A 317 13.48 -0.85 -3.34
CA THR A 317 13.38 -0.95 -4.80
C THR A 317 13.65 -2.38 -5.21
N VAL A 318 12.69 -3.01 -5.89
CA VAL A 318 12.79 -4.39 -6.35
C VAL A 318 12.64 -4.45 -7.86
N LYS A 319 13.54 -5.18 -8.53
CA LYS A 319 13.48 -5.47 -9.96
C LYS A 319 13.71 -6.94 -10.21
N THR A 320 12.83 -7.58 -10.98
CA THR A 320 12.94 -8.98 -11.35
C THR A 320 12.95 -9.18 -12.86
N GLU A 321 13.61 -10.23 -13.35
CA GLU A 321 13.68 -10.55 -14.77
C GLU A 321 12.66 -11.62 -15.17
N LYS A 322 12.24 -12.50 -14.24
CA LYS A 322 11.33 -13.61 -14.52
C LYS A 322 10.29 -13.87 -13.43
N GLY A 323 10.56 -13.49 -12.18
CA GLY A 323 9.76 -13.83 -11.02
C GLY A 323 8.91 -12.67 -10.49
N ASP A 324 8.39 -12.88 -9.27
CA ASP A 324 7.60 -11.94 -8.53
C ASP A 324 8.48 -10.88 -7.84
N GLY A 325 7.91 -9.72 -7.56
CA GLY A 325 8.65 -8.70 -6.83
C GLY A 325 8.86 -9.08 -5.37
N ILE A 326 7.77 -9.28 -4.64
CA ILE A 326 7.75 -9.65 -3.21
C ILE A 326 6.74 -10.77 -3.01
N LYS A 327 7.18 -11.87 -2.38
CA LYS A 327 6.37 -13.09 -2.30
C LYS A 327 6.39 -13.75 -0.93
N SER A 328 5.25 -14.28 -0.50
CA SER A 328 5.15 -15.24 0.62
C SER A 328 4.44 -16.50 0.15
N THR A 329 4.92 -17.69 0.59
CA THR A 329 4.55 -18.97 -0.05
C THR A 329 3.96 -20.02 0.88
N SER A 330 3.78 -19.74 2.18
CA SER A 330 3.26 -20.73 3.12
C SER A 330 1.76 -20.95 2.97
N THR A 331 1.36 -22.19 2.76
CA THR A 331 -0.02 -22.66 2.83
C THR A 331 -0.41 -23.15 4.23
N THR A 332 0.50 -23.08 5.20
CA THR A 332 0.30 -23.64 6.55
C THR A 332 -0.64 -22.77 7.35
N THR A 333 -1.76 -23.33 7.80
CA THR A 333 -2.77 -22.64 8.63
C THR A 333 -2.75 -23.08 10.10
N ALA A 334 -2.13 -24.22 10.40
CA ALA A 334 -2.01 -24.74 11.76
C ALA A 334 -0.74 -25.56 11.95
N LYS A 335 -0.22 -25.56 13.17
CA LYS A 335 0.85 -26.48 13.61
C LYS A 335 0.35 -27.91 13.70
N SER A 336 1.27 -28.86 13.84
CA SER A 336 0.96 -30.28 14.00
C SER A 336 0.10 -30.61 15.22
N ASP A 337 0.05 -29.75 16.23
CA ASP A 337 -0.79 -29.84 17.40
C ASP A 337 -2.19 -29.20 17.22
N GLY A 338 -2.49 -28.66 16.03
CA GLY A 338 -3.73 -27.97 15.69
C GLY A 338 -3.78 -26.50 16.10
N THR A 339 -2.71 -25.94 16.64
CA THR A 339 -2.64 -24.51 16.95
C THR A 339 -2.60 -23.71 15.65
N ALA A 340 -3.57 -22.77 15.45
CA ALA A 340 -3.58 -21.90 14.27
C ALA A 340 -2.31 -21.05 14.18
N VAL A 341 -1.79 -20.88 12.99
CA VAL A 341 -0.65 -20.01 12.68
C VAL A 341 -1.06 -19.00 11.63
N ASN A 342 -0.44 -17.83 11.67
CA ASN A 342 -0.58 -16.79 10.64
C ASN A 342 0.70 -16.77 9.81
N GLN A 343 0.63 -17.37 8.65
CA GLN A 343 1.75 -17.49 7.70
C GLN A 343 1.25 -17.21 6.28
N GLY A 344 2.12 -17.24 5.29
CA GLY A 344 1.75 -17.04 3.89
C GLY A 344 1.27 -15.62 3.58
N PHE A 345 1.71 -14.60 4.31
CA PHE A 345 1.23 -13.24 4.10
C PHE A 345 2.35 -12.24 3.78
N VAL A 346 1.97 -11.20 3.04
CA VAL A 346 2.77 -9.98 2.89
C VAL A 346 2.05 -8.85 3.62
N ARG A 347 2.78 -8.15 4.51
CA ARG A 347 2.24 -6.99 5.23
C ARG A 347 3.13 -5.77 5.05
N ILE A 348 2.51 -4.65 4.67
CA ILE A 348 3.18 -3.36 4.47
C ILE A 348 2.56 -2.34 5.41
N ASN A 349 3.36 -1.81 6.34
CA ASN A 349 2.93 -0.77 7.26
C ASN A 349 3.31 0.64 6.79
N GLY A 350 4.33 0.77 5.92
CA GLY A 350 4.77 2.05 5.41
C GLY A 350 6.07 1.98 4.61
N GLY A 351 6.63 3.12 4.27
CA GLY A 351 7.85 3.28 3.47
C GLY A 351 7.59 3.64 2.01
N THR A 352 8.65 3.92 1.26
CA THR A 352 8.61 4.14 -0.19
C THR A 352 9.03 2.86 -0.89
N ILE A 353 8.12 2.23 -1.63
CA ILE A 353 8.31 0.91 -2.23
C ILE A 353 8.09 1.00 -3.74
N ASN A 354 9.13 0.66 -4.51
CA ASN A 354 9.08 0.65 -5.97
C ASN A 354 9.38 -0.75 -6.49
N ILE A 355 8.43 -1.34 -7.19
CA ILE A 355 8.54 -2.70 -7.74
C ILE A 355 8.39 -2.66 -9.25
N THR A 356 9.33 -3.31 -9.93
CA THR A 356 9.22 -3.64 -11.36
C THR A 356 9.45 -5.14 -11.49
N SER A 357 8.41 -5.90 -11.71
CA SER A 357 8.46 -7.35 -11.78
C SER A 357 8.09 -7.88 -13.16
N TYR A 358 8.53 -9.09 -13.45
CA TYR A 358 8.12 -9.80 -14.65
C TYR A 358 6.77 -10.51 -14.44
N LEU A 359 6.57 -11.09 -13.25
CA LEU A 359 5.31 -11.66 -12.79
C LEU A 359 4.63 -10.70 -11.80
N ASP A 360 4.02 -11.25 -10.74
CA ASP A 360 3.25 -10.47 -9.79
C ASP A 360 4.14 -9.44 -9.03
N GLY A 361 3.59 -8.27 -8.76
CA GLY A 361 4.32 -7.25 -8.00
C GLY A 361 4.49 -7.66 -6.55
N ILE A 362 3.37 -7.97 -5.90
CA ILE A 362 3.30 -8.45 -4.52
C ILE A 362 2.37 -9.66 -4.49
N GLN A 363 2.85 -10.79 -3.98
CA GLN A 363 2.05 -12.00 -3.81
C GLN A 363 2.08 -12.49 -2.36
N GLY A 364 0.91 -12.63 -1.74
CA GLY A 364 0.70 -13.39 -0.51
C GLY A 364 -0.04 -14.69 -0.81
N GLU A 365 0.47 -15.82 -0.32
CA GLU A 365 -0.23 -17.09 -0.50
C GLU A 365 -1.57 -17.11 0.23
N GLN A 366 -1.62 -16.58 1.45
CA GLN A 366 -2.83 -16.54 2.27
C GLN A 366 -3.44 -15.15 2.39
N SER A 367 -2.64 -14.08 2.41
CA SER A 367 -3.16 -12.72 2.42
C SER A 367 -2.14 -11.65 2.07
N VAL A 368 -2.65 -10.48 1.67
CA VAL A 368 -1.88 -9.24 1.57
C VAL A 368 -2.57 -8.16 2.40
N GLU A 369 -1.80 -7.52 3.28
CA GLU A 369 -2.26 -6.45 4.16
C GLU A 369 -1.45 -5.17 3.91
N ILE A 370 -2.10 -4.07 3.57
CA ILE A 370 -1.46 -2.76 3.35
C ILE A 370 -2.07 -1.75 4.31
N ASN A 371 -1.26 -1.30 5.27
CA ASN A 371 -1.67 -0.32 6.27
C ASN A 371 -1.19 1.10 5.95
N GLY A 372 -0.22 1.23 5.04
CA GLY A 372 0.36 2.52 4.65
C GLY A 372 1.48 2.36 3.63
N GLY A 373 2.16 3.45 3.33
CA GLY A 373 3.29 3.50 2.40
C GLY A 373 2.96 4.21 1.09
N ASP A 374 4.02 4.56 0.36
CA ASP A 374 3.97 5.06 -1.01
C ASP A 374 4.49 3.95 -1.93
N ILE A 375 3.56 3.23 -2.55
CA ILE A 375 3.81 1.97 -3.26
C ILE A 375 3.57 2.17 -4.74
N THR A 376 4.61 1.94 -5.54
CA THR A 376 4.53 1.97 -7.01
C THR A 376 4.91 0.62 -7.57
N ILE A 377 4.01 0.03 -8.34
CA ILE A 377 4.18 -1.30 -8.94
C ILE A 377 4.02 -1.20 -10.45
N LYS A 378 4.96 -1.79 -11.17
CA LYS A 378 4.80 -2.08 -12.59
C LYS A 378 5.12 -3.55 -12.82
N THR A 379 4.18 -4.27 -13.46
CA THR A 379 4.36 -5.67 -13.83
C THR A 379 4.47 -5.83 -15.32
N TYR A 380 5.40 -6.67 -15.79
CA TYR A 380 5.65 -6.97 -17.20
C TYR A 380 5.67 -5.72 -18.09
N GLU A 381 4.79 -5.64 -19.11
CA GLU A 381 4.65 -4.50 -20.01
C GLU A 381 3.66 -3.43 -19.50
N GLY A 382 3.04 -3.67 -18.35
CA GLY A 382 2.03 -2.78 -17.77
C GLY A 382 0.73 -2.75 -18.57
N SER A 383 -0.11 -1.80 -18.29
CA SER A 383 -1.42 -1.60 -18.91
C SER A 383 -1.39 -1.39 -20.44
N SER A 384 -0.21 -1.17 -21.04
CA SER A 384 -0.05 -1.11 -22.48
C SER A 384 -0.02 -2.49 -23.14
N PHE A 385 0.05 -3.55 -22.36
CA PHE A 385 0.06 -4.92 -22.85
C PHE A 385 -1.23 -5.22 -23.63
N GLY A 386 -1.09 -5.60 -24.89
CA GLY A 386 -2.23 -5.81 -25.80
C GLY A 386 -2.64 -7.27 -25.98
N GLY A 387 -2.08 -8.19 -25.17
CA GLY A 387 -2.20 -9.64 -25.36
C GLY A 387 -1.47 -10.12 -26.63
N THR A 388 -0.98 -11.34 -26.64
CA THR A 388 -0.55 -12.00 -27.88
C THR A 388 -1.79 -12.57 -28.57
N SER A 389 -2.35 -11.84 -29.53
CA SER A 389 -3.32 -12.41 -30.44
C SER A 389 -2.64 -13.55 -31.22
N THR A 390 -2.75 -14.76 -30.73
CA THR A 390 -2.52 -15.94 -31.57
C THR A 390 -3.67 -15.99 -32.54
N GLY A 391 -3.49 -15.31 -33.71
CA GLY A 391 -4.47 -15.21 -34.75
C GLY A 391 -4.92 -16.57 -35.24
N GLY A 392 -6.03 -17.00 -34.72
CA GLY A 392 -6.89 -18.00 -35.34
C GLY A 392 -7.77 -17.31 -36.36
N GLN A 393 -7.32 -17.24 -37.61
CA GLN A 393 -8.19 -16.89 -38.73
C GLN A 393 -9.27 -17.96 -38.86
N GLY A 394 -10.49 -17.66 -38.47
CA GLY A 394 -11.61 -18.60 -38.59
C GLY A 394 -12.97 -17.93 -38.46
N GLY A 395 -13.40 -17.35 -39.48
CA GLY A 395 -14.64 -16.86 -39.96
C GLY A 395 -15.95 -17.07 -39.19
N TRP A 396 -16.82 -16.08 -39.39
CA TRP A 396 -18.27 -16.00 -39.26
C TRP A 396 -18.86 -15.72 -37.88
N GLY A 397 -19.17 -14.45 -37.70
CA GLY A 397 -20.44 -13.98 -37.13
C GLY A 397 -21.02 -14.80 -35.97
N GLY A 398 -20.56 -14.57 -34.77
CA GLY A 398 -21.26 -14.91 -33.54
C GLY A 398 -21.34 -13.63 -32.73
N MET A 399 -22.53 -13.29 -32.30
CA MET A 399 -22.83 -12.21 -31.36
C MET A 399 -21.88 -12.26 -30.21
N GLY A 400 -21.46 -11.08 -29.75
CA GLY A 400 -20.56 -10.87 -28.64
C GLY A 400 -20.87 -11.77 -27.46
N MET A 401 -19.92 -12.57 -27.12
CA MET A 401 -19.71 -13.21 -25.86
C MET A 401 -18.28 -12.93 -25.59
N ASP A 402 -18.10 -12.23 -24.50
CA ASP A 402 -16.85 -12.06 -23.77
C ASP A 402 -15.64 -12.08 -24.70
N GLY A 403 -15.26 -10.93 -25.18
CA GLY A 403 -14.00 -10.77 -25.86
C GLY A 403 -12.92 -11.10 -24.87
N ASN A 404 -12.68 -12.41 -24.69
CA ASN A 404 -11.52 -12.90 -23.97
C ASN A 404 -10.34 -12.14 -24.54
N ALA A 405 -9.93 -11.08 -23.86
CA ALA A 405 -8.60 -10.55 -24.06
C ALA A 405 -7.74 -11.79 -23.96
N SER A 406 -6.97 -12.12 -25.00
CA SER A 406 -6.19 -13.36 -25.01
C SER A 406 -5.25 -13.29 -23.83
N LYS A 407 -5.70 -13.83 -22.68
CA LYS A 407 -4.93 -13.90 -21.45
C LYS A 407 -3.61 -14.54 -21.82
N THR A 408 -2.53 -13.90 -21.47
CA THR A 408 -1.20 -14.45 -21.69
C THR A 408 -1.01 -15.62 -20.76
N ASP A 409 -0.12 -16.54 -21.15
CA ASP A 409 0.41 -17.55 -20.23
C ASP A 409 1.21 -16.90 -19.06
N VAL A 410 1.32 -15.57 -19.04
CA VAL A 410 2.03 -14.80 -18.01
C VAL A 410 1.02 -14.05 -17.17
N SER A 411 0.63 -14.64 -16.04
CA SER A 411 -0.05 -13.89 -14.97
C SER A 411 0.93 -12.91 -14.38
N ALA A 412 0.64 -11.61 -14.47
CA ALA A 412 1.50 -10.54 -13.94
C ALA A 412 0.63 -9.47 -13.30
N LYS A 413 0.05 -9.85 -12.16
CA LYS A 413 -0.85 -9.00 -11.38
C LYS A 413 -0.07 -7.99 -10.55
N GLY A 414 -0.68 -6.85 -10.25
CA GLY A 414 -0.03 -5.85 -9.39
C GLY A 414 0.11 -6.38 -7.97
N ILE A 415 -0.99 -6.71 -7.32
CA ILE A 415 -1.07 -7.24 -5.96
C ILE A 415 -1.99 -8.45 -5.97
N LYS A 416 -1.50 -9.58 -5.45
CA LYS A 416 -2.20 -10.85 -5.46
C LYS A 416 -2.26 -11.51 -4.10
N ALA A 417 -3.41 -12.02 -3.72
CA ALA A 417 -3.58 -13.00 -2.64
C ALA A 417 -4.17 -14.29 -3.21
N VAL A 418 -3.40 -15.39 -3.12
CA VAL A 418 -3.74 -16.63 -3.86
C VAL A 418 -4.92 -17.35 -3.24
N GLY A 419 -4.85 -17.66 -1.95
CA GLY A 419 -5.79 -18.52 -1.24
C GLY A 419 -5.35 -19.98 -1.17
N ILE A 420 -6.01 -20.73 -0.31
CA ILE A 420 -5.74 -22.16 -0.11
C ILE A 420 -6.79 -22.97 -0.86
N TYR A 421 -6.33 -23.82 -1.75
CA TYR A 421 -7.14 -24.70 -2.55
C TYR A 421 -6.98 -26.18 -2.10
N ASP A 422 -7.86 -27.05 -2.58
CA ASP A 422 -7.76 -28.50 -2.37
C ASP A 422 -6.51 -29.09 -3.07
N GLU A 423 -6.17 -30.35 -2.79
CA GLU A 423 -5.01 -31.01 -3.40
C GLU A 423 -5.05 -31.06 -4.94
N ALA A 424 -6.23 -30.91 -5.55
CA ALA A 424 -6.39 -30.84 -6.99
C ALA A 424 -6.21 -29.41 -7.54
N GLY A 425 -6.10 -28.41 -6.67
CA GLY A 425 -6.01 -27.01 -7.04
C GLY A 425 -7.29 -26.46 -7.70
N THR A 426 -8.44 -27.07 -7.40
CA THR A 426 -9.70 -26.77 -8.10
C THR A 426 -10.78 -26.17 -7.20
N THR A 427 -10.70 -26.39 -5.88
CA THR A 427 -11.73 -25.94 -4.95
C THR A 427 -11.10 -25.08 -3.86
N TRP A 428 -11.48 -23.81 -3.81
CA TRP A 428 -11.06 -22.89 -2.76
C TRP A 428 -11.53 -23.38 -1.40
N GLN A 429 -10.65 -23.36 -0.41
CA GLN A 429 -10.90 -23.81 0.95
C GLN A 429 -10.94 -22.65 1.94
N SER A 430 -9.99 -21.72 1.85
CA SER A 430 -9.88 -20.58 2.76
C SER A 430 -8.80 -19.59 2.34
N ALA A 431 -8.73 -18.47 3.04
CA ALA A 431 -7.70 -17.42 2.86
C ALA A 431 -7.72 -16.76 1.46
N GLY A 432 -6.66 -16.09 1.09
CA GLY A 432 -6.57 -15.36 -0.17
C GLY A 432 -7.15 -13.95 -0.07
N ASP A 433 -7.14 -13.33 1.11
CA ASP A 433 -7.76 -12.02 1.31
C ASP A 433 -6.78 -10.87 1.05
N ILE A 434 -7.28 -9.76 0.49
CA ILE A 434 -6.57 -8.49 0.42
C ILE A 434 -7.26 -7.48 1.36
N THR A 435 -6.49 -6.87 2.25
CA THR A 435 -6.98 -5.81 3.13
C THR A 435 -6.11 -4.57 2.99
N VAL A 436 -6.73 -3.42 2.67
CA VAL A 436 -6.04 -2.12 2.60
C VAL A 436 -6.72 -1.14 3.55
N THR A 437 -5.95 -0.60 4.48
CA THR A 437 -6.43 0.39 5.47
C THR A 437 -5.82 1.76 5.27
N GLY A 438 -4.82 1.91 4.37
CA GLY A 438 -4.15 3.16 4.08
C GLY A 438 -3.09 3.02 3.00
N GLY A 439 -2.35 4.09 2.76
CA GLY A 439 -1.27 4.16 1.77
C GLY A 439 -1.66 4.86 0.47
N HIS A 440 -0.64 5.15 -0.34
CA HIS A 440 -0.76 5.63 -1.70
C HIS A 440 -0.24 4.55 -2.64
N ILE A 441 -1.11 3.97 -3.46
CA ILE A 441 -0.85 2.76 -4.23
C ILE A 441 -1.04 3.06 -5.71
N THR A 442 0.04 3.01 -6.46
CA THR A 442 0.05 3.18 -7.92
C THR A 442 0.41 1.86 -8.58
N VAL A 443 -0.45 1.37 -9.46
CA VAL A 443 -0.24 0.11 -10.19
C VAL A 443 -0.37 0.34 -11.69
N ASP A 444 0.60 -0.15 -12.45
CA ASP A 444 0.59 -0.29 -13.91
C ASP A 444 0.84 -1.77 -14.23
N SER A 445 -0.22 -2.58 -14.38
CA SER A 445 -0.15 -4.04 -14.53
C SER A 445 -0.59 -4.52 -15.90
N SER A 446 -0.07 -5.66 -16.33
CA SER A 446 -0.45 -6.33 -17.59
C SER A 446 -1.49 -7.43 -17.42
N ASP A 447 -1.89 -7.70 -16.20
CA ASP A 447 -3.01 -8.51 -15.74
C ASP A 447 -3.69 -7.70 -14.64
N ASP A 448 -4.59 -8.24 -13.81
CA ASP A 448 -5.32 -7.48 -12.80
C ASP A 448 -4.42 -6.59 -11.94
N ALA A 449 -4.91 -5.43 -11.55
CA ALA A 449 -4.11 -4.59 -10.67
C ALA A 449 -4.13 -5.11 -9.22
N LEU A 450 -5.30 -5.47 -8.69
CA LEU A 450 -5.44 -6.17 -7.42
C LEU A 450 -6.35 -7.38 -7.61
N HIS A 451 -5.85 -8.58 -7.30
CA HIS A 451 -6.61 -9.82 -7.43
C HIS A 451 -6.55 -10.66 -6.15
N CYS A 452 -7.67 -11.21 -5.73
CA CYS A 452 -7.69 -12.12 -4.57
C CYS A 452 -8.65 -13.30 -4.76
N GLY A 453 -8.17 -14.49 -4.45
CA GLY A 453 -8.99 -15.72 -4.41
C GLY A 453 -9.96 -15.79 -3.22
N GLY A 454 -9.85 -14.87 -2.27
CA GLY A 454 -10.76 -14.67 -1.15
C GLY A 454 -11.55 -13.37 -1.28
N SER A 455 -11.62 -12.59 -0.21
CA SER A 455 -12.33 -11.31 -0.18
C SER A 455 -11.39 -10.12 -0.17
N MET A 456 -11.82 -9.03 -0.79
CA MET A 456 -11.09 -7.76 -0.79
C MET A 456 -11.81 -6.73 0.09
N THR A 457 -11.06 -6.09 0.98
CA THR A 457 -11.59 -5.06 1.89
C THR A 457 -10.70 -3.81 1.86
N LEU A 458 -11.25 -2.73 1.33
CA LEU A 458 -10.58 -1.44 1.18
C LEU A 458 -11.26 -0.44 2.13
N THR A 459 -10.66 -0.15 3.29
CA THR A 459 -11.20 0.81 4.27
C THR A 459 -10.45 2.13 4.33
N GLY A 460 -9.36 2.23 3.57
CA GLY A 460 -8.53 3.43 3.42
C GLY A 460 -7.64 3.33 2.19
N GLY A 461 -6.89 4.38 1.94
CA GLY A 461 -5.91 4.44 0.87
C GLY A 461 -6.33 5.27 -0.34
N VAL A 462 -5.31 5.64 -1.12
CA VAL A 462 -5.43 6.33 -2.42
C VAL A 462 -4.86 5.43 -3.49
N PHE A 463 -5.65 5.10 -4.49
CA PHE A 463 -5.29 4.17 -5.55
C PHE A 463 -5.27 4.87 -6.91
N ASN A 464 -4.16 4.73 -7.64
CA ASN A 464 -3.99 5.15 -9.03
C ASN A 464 -3.72 3.93 -9.89
N ILE A 465 -4.71 3.48 -10.62
CA ILE A 465 -4.69 2.19 -11.31
C ILE A 465 -4.73 2.38 -12.82
N ALA A 466 -3.83 1.66 -13.49
CA ALA A 466 -3.91 1.36 -14.90
C ALA A 466 -3.59 -0.11 -15.10
N THR A 467 -4.43 -0.84 -15.81
CA THR A 467 -4.23 -2.26 -16.06
C THR A 467 -4.68 -2.65 -17.48
N ALA A 468 -4.21 -3.80 -17.94
CA ALA A 468 -4.67 -4.39 -19.20
C ALA A 468 -5.86 -5.34 -19.00
N ASP A 469 -6.13 -5.76 -17.76
CA ASP A 469 -7.29 -6.57 -17.38
C ASP A 469 -8.09 -5.82 -16.27
N ASP A 470 -8.49 -6.45 -15.16
CA ASP A 470 -9.37 -5.85 -14.19
C ASP A 470 -8.62 -4.98 -13.17
N ALA A 471 -9.23 -3.87 -12.77
CA ALA A 471 -8.56 -3.03 -11.79
C ALA A 471 -8.63 -3.62 -10.38
N PHE A 472 -9.76 -4.18 -9.99
CA PHE A 472 -9.96 -4.85 -8.71
C PHE A 472 -10.82 -6.09 -8.93
N HIS A 473 -10.25 -7.26 -8.66
CA HIS A 473 -10.93 -8.54 -8.82
C HIS A 473 -10.92 -9.33 -7.51
N ALA A 474 -12.07 -9.78 -7.04
CA ALA A 474 -12.20 -10.65 -5.88
C ALA A 474 -13.09 -11.86 -6.20
N ASP A 475 -12.56 -13.08 -6.07
CA ASP A 475 -13.32 -14.31 -6.28
C ASP A 475 -14.49 -14.48 -5.28
N HIS A 476 -14.57 -13.61 -4.24
CA HIS A 476 -15.65 -13.58 -3.27
C HIS A 476 -16.20 -12.15 -3.09
N ASN A 477 -16.15 -11.60 -1.89
CA ASN A 477 -16.72 -10.29 -1.62
C ASN A 477 -15.71 -9.17 -1.84
N LEU A 478 -16.13 -8.09 -2.46
CA LEU A 478 -15.36 -6.86 -2.55
C LEU A 478 -16.08 -5.75 -1.78
N THR A 479 -15.39 -5.16 -0.79
CA THR A 479 -15.93 -4.10 0.06
C THR A 479 -15.09 -2.83 -0.05
N ILE A 480 -15.72 -1.73 -0.43
CA ILE A 480 -15.10 -0.41 -0.53
C ILE A 480 -15.71 0.53 0.52
N GLY A 481 -14.83 1.09 1.35
CA GLY A 481 -15.18 2.03 2.41
C GLY A 481 -15.75 1.38 3.66
N THR A 482 -16.04 2.24 4.62
CA THR A 482 -16.66 1.86 5.90
C THR A 482 -18.16 2.14 5.88
N GLU A 483 -18.93 1.64 6.84
CA GLU A 483 -20.40 1.84 6.91
C GLU A 483 -20.81 3.31 7.16
N ASN A 484 -19.91 4.28 7.00
CA ASN A 484 -20.18 5.71 7.12
C ASN A 484 -20.51 6.32 5.75
N ALA A 485 -21.72 6.11 5.28
CA ALA A 485 -22.20 6.49 3.95
C ALA A 485 -21.95 7.95 3.50
N GLY A 486 -21.70 8.87 4.43
CA GLY A 486 -21.42 10.28 4.15
C GLY A 486 -19.91 10.61 4.04
N THR A 487 -19.02 9.62 4.06
CA THR A 487 -17.58 9.81 3.93
C THR A 487 -17.16 9.58 2.48
N TYR A 488 -16.34 10.48 1.92
CA TYR A 488 -15.95 10.48 0.51
C TYR A 488 -14.44 10.42 0.30
N ASN A 489 -13.64 10.54 1.35
CA ASN A 489 -12.17 10.63 1.29
C ASN A 489 -11.44 9.58 2.12
N ASP A 490 -12.15 8.64 2.69
CA ASP A 490 -11.58 7.48 3.41
C ASP A 490 -10.90 6.52 2.43
N VAL A 491 -11.57 6.21 1.32
CA VAL A 491 -10.99 5.47 0.19
C VAL A 491 -11.11 6.31 -1.07
N GLN A 492 -10.02 6.43 -1.82
CA GLN A 492 -9.98 7.20 -3.06
C GLN A 492 -9.42 6.31 -4.17
N ILE A 493 -10.22 5.99 -5.17
CA ILE A 493 -9.85 5.11 -6.28
C ILE A 493 -9.98 5.86 -7.59
N TYR A 494 -8.88 5.97 -8.33
CA TYR A 494 -8.86 6.39 -9.72
C TYR A 494 -8.36 5.24 -10.60
N VAL A 495 -9.22 4.72 -11.44
CA VAL A 495 -8.90 3.76 -12.49
C VAL A 495 -8.86 4.51 -13.81
N SER A 496 -7.67 4.69 -14.36
CA SER A 496 -7.45 5.42 -15.61
C SER A 496 -7.63 4.54 -16.85
N LYS A 497 -7.48 3.23 -16.66
CA LYS A 497 -7.66 2.19 -17.69
C LYS A 497 -7.83 0.84 -17.02
N ALA A 498 -8.84 0.09 -17.44
CA ALA A 498 -9.04 -1.31 -17.12
C ALA A 498 -9.89 -1.98 -18.20
N TYR A 499 -9.93 -3.30 -18.22
CA TYR A 499 -10.98 -4.05 -18.91
C TYR A 499 -12.25 -3.93 -18.09
N GLU A 500 -12.34 -4.51 -16.89
CA GLU A 500 -13.37 -4.20 -15.91
C GLU A 500 -12.82 -3.32 -14.76
N GLY A 501 -13.69 -2.51 -14.17
CA GLY A 501 -13.26 -1.60 -13.11
C GLY A 501 -13.18 -2.30 -11.75
N ILE A 502 -14.30 -2.78 -11.27
CA ILE A 502 -14.47 -3.39 -9.96
C ILE A 502 -15.28 -4.67 -10.13
N GLU A 503 -14.63 -5.82 -9.97
CA GLU A 503 -15.25 -7.12 -10.10
C GLU A 503 -15.29 -7.91 -8.79
N GLY A 504 -16.35 -8.67 -8.57
CA GLY A 504 -16.48 -9.59 -7.44
C GLY A 504 -17.80 -10.31 -7.41
N VAL A 505 -17.90 -11.40 -6.62
CA VAL A 505 -19.17 -12.10 -6.43
C VAL A 505 -20.21 -11.17 -5.84
N ASN A 506 -19.89 -10.52 -4.72
CA ASN A 506 -20.73 -9.48 -4.16
C ASN A 506 -19.91 -8.22 -3.94
N ILE A 507 -20.43 -7.10 -4.38
CA ILE A 507 -19.75 -5.81 -4.23
C ILE A 507 -20.53 -4.93 -3.26
N TYR A 508 -19.82 -4.38 -2.26
CA TYR A 508 -20.36 -3.48 -1.24
C TYR A 508 -19.66 -2.12 -1.31
N GLN A 509 -20.31 -1.13 -1.95
CA GLN A 509 -19.85 0.25 -1.95
C GLN A 509 -20.45 0.98 -0.75
N ASN A 510 -19.69 1.12 0.35
CA ASN A 510 -20.17 1.71 1.59
C ASN A 510 -19.86 3.21 1.71
N SER A 511 -18.66 3.64 1.30
CA SER A 511 -18.18 5.04 1.37
C SER A 511 -17.06 5.29 0.37
N GLY A 512 -16.36 6.42 0.46
CA GLY A 512 -15.22 6.75 -0.40
C GLY A 512 -15.61 7.37 -1.75
N THR A 513 -14.60 7.59 -2.58
CA THR A 513 -14.76 8.11 -3.95
C THR A 513 -14.07 7.20 -4.94
N VAL A 514 -14.81 6.76 -5.93
CA VAL A 514 -14.33 5.88 -7.00
C VAL A 514 -14.59 6.57 -8.35
N TYR A 515 -13.55 6.67 -9.17
CA TYR A 515 -13.64 7.15 -10.55
C TYR A 515 -13.05 6.09 -11.48
N VAL A 516 -13.87 5.49 -12.32
CA VAL A 516 -13.48 4.39 -13.22
C VAL A 516 -13.58 4.81 -14.67
N VAL A 517 -12.56 4.43 -15.44
CA VAL A 517 -12.59 4.39 -16.91
C VAL A 517 -12.27 2.96 -17.33
N SER A 518 -13.25 2.24 -17.81
CA SER A 518 -13.15 0.83 -18.27
C SER A 518 -13.44 0.69 -19.75
N THR A 519 -13.04 -0.43 -20.34
CA THR A 519 -13.39 -0.80 -21.72
C THR A 519 -14.52 -1.81 -21.79
N ASP A 520 -14.80 -2.48 -20.69
CA ASP A 520 -15.98 -3.29 -20.42
C ASP A 520 -16.71 -2.69 -19.20
N ASP A 521 -17.19 -3.47 -18.24
CA ASP A 521 -18.05 -2.95 -17.18
C ASP A 521 -17.30 -2.08 -16.17
N GLY A 522 -18.01 -1.09 -15.62
CA GLY A 522 -17.45 -0.26 -14.57
C GLY A 522 -17.42 -0.99 -13.23
N TYR A 523 -18.52 -1.63 -12.87
CA TYR A 523 -18.68 -2.57 -11.77
C TYR A 523 -19.34 -3.81 -12.31
N ASN A 524 -18.80 -4.99 -11.96
CA ASN A 524 -19.34 -6.27 -12.35
C ASN A 524 -19.53 -7.19 -11.15
N ALA A 525 -20.75 -7.36 -10.66
CA ALA A 525 -21.08 -8.35 -9.62
C ALA A 525 -21.46 -9.67 -10.29
N ALA A 526 -20.48 -10.32 -10.92
CA ALA A 526 -20.65 -11.46 -11.82
C ALA A 526 -20.67 -12.83 -11.13
N GLY A 527 -20.33 -12.89 -9.85
CA GLY A 527 -20.48 -14.13 -9.10
C GLY A 527 -19.43 -15.19 -9.36
N GLY A 528 -18.15 -14.87 -9.51
CA GLY A 528 -17.11 -15.86 -9.38
C GLY A 528 -16.05 -15.91 -10.47
N ALA A 529 -15.04 -16.68 -10.18
CA ALA A 529 -13.78 -16.80 -10.88
C ALA A 529 -13.89 -16.69 -12.41
N ASP A 530 -13.15 -15.78 -12.97
CA ASP A 530 -12.95 -15.55 -14.41
C ASP A 530 -12.35 -16.75 -15.18
N GLY A 531 -12.13 -17.88 -14.50
CA GLY A 531 -11.49 -19.06 -15.05
C GLY A 531 -9.98 -18.95 -15.18
N SER A 532 -9.34 -17.90 -14.65
CA SER A 532 -7.87 -17.77 -14.60
C SER A 532 -7.22 -18.68 -13.56
N GLY A 533 -7.99 -19.28 -12.65
CA GLY A 533 -7.56 -20.31 -11.73
C GLY A 533 -7.42 -21.68 -12.40
N GLY A 534 -6.22 -22.06 -12.81
CA GLY A 534 -5.78 -23.42 -13.07
C GLY A 534 -6.54 -24.24 -14.08
N GLY A 535 -5.94 -24.37 -15.23
CA GLY A 535 -6.22 -25.31 -16.30
C GLY A 535 -7.19 -26.44 -16.06
N ASN A 536 -8.38 -26.31 -16.57
CA ASN A 536 -9.14 -27.47 -16.95
C ASN A 536 -9.34 -27.48 -18.47
N ASN A 537 -8.37 -28.07 -19.15
CA ASN A 537 -8.52 -28.51 -20.55
C ASN A 537 -9.67 -29.54 -20.64
N THR A 538 -10.88 -29.10 -20.51
CA THR A 538 -12.00 -29.88 -21.05
C THR A 538 -12.08 -29.59 -22.55
N PRO A 539 -12.18 -30.64 -23.42
CA PRO A 539 -12.21 -30.46 -24.87
C PRO A 539 -13.42 -29.68 -25.41
N TRP A 540 -14.24 -29.17 -24.55
CA TRP A 540 -15.42 -28.36 -24.81
C TRP A 540 -15.34 -27.08 -23.98
N GLY A 541 -14.24 -26.34 -24.15
CA GLY A 541 -14.01 -25.03 -23.53
C GLY A 541 -15.07 -24.00 -23.96
N ARG A 542 -16.23 -24.14 -23.46
CA ARG A 542 -17.19 -23.10 -23.16
C ARG A 542 -17.33 -23.16 -21.65
N GLY A 543 -16.78 -22.21 -20.95
CA GLY A 543 -17.32 -21.78 -19.66
C GLY A 543 -18.82 -21.68 -19.94
N GLY A 544 -19.61 -22.60 -19.41
CA GLY A 544 -21.04 -22.46 -19.51
C GLY A 544 -21.36 -21.11 -18.92
N MET A 545 -22.30 -20.38 -19.46
CA MET A 545 -23.08 -19.38 -18.75
C MET A 545 -23.70 -20.09 -17.53
N SER A 546 -22.91 -20.39 -16.53
CA SER A 546 -23.35 -20.63 -15.19
C SER A 546 -23.68 -19.24 -14.73
N SER A 547 -24.95 -18.91 -14.66
CA SER A 547 -25.45 -17.72 -14.01
C SER A 547 -25.00 -17.77 -12.56
N SER A 548 -23.76 -17.35 -12.32
CA SER A 548 -23.25 -17.14 -10.98
C SER A 548 -24.00 -15.94 -10.41
N TYR A 549 -24.65 -16.15 -9.29
CA TYR A 549 -25.43 -15.12 -8.61
C TYR A 549 -24.46 -14.20 -7.89
N GLY A 550 -24.54 -12.90 -8.16
CA GLY A 550 -23.84 -11.84 -7.46
C GLY A 550 -24.78 -10.72 -7.04
N GLU A 551 -24.41 -9.94 -6.05
CA GLU A 551 -25.21 -8.79 -5.57
C GLU A 551 -24.39 -7.52 -5.54
N LEU A 552 -24.94 -6.43 -6.08
CA LEU A 552 -24.37 -5.09 -5.96
C LEU A 552 -25.10 -4.26 -4.92
N TRP A 553 -24.39 -3.88 -3.86
CA TRP A 553 -24.90 -3.05 -2.77
C TRP A 553 -24.26 -1.67 -2.77
N LEU A 554 -25.03 -0.66 -3.15
CA LEU A 554 -24.66 0.75 -3.23
C LEU A 554 -25.20 1.49 -2.01
N ARG A 555 -24.39 1.56 -0.94
CA ARG A 555 -24.80 2.07 0.38
C ARG A 555 -24.35 3.49 0.65
N GLY A 556 -23.28 3.95 -0.02
CA GLY A 556 -22.71 5.27 0.20
C GLY A 556 -21.59 5.63 -0.78
N GLY A 557 -20.90 6.73 -0.50
CA GLY A 557 -19.80 7.22 -1.31
C GLY A 557 -20.22 7.99 -2.57
N LEU A 558 -19.22 8.28 -3.39
CA LEU A 558 -19.35 8.91 -4.71
C LEU A 558 -18.69 8.00 -5.75
N VAL A 559 -19.45 7.51 -6.71
CA VAL A 559 -18.93 6.69 -7.80
C VAL A 559 -19.20 7.35 -9.14
N VAL A 560 -18.17 7.45 -9.96
CA VAL A 560 -18.24 7.93 -11.34
C VAL A 560 -17.69 6.85 -12.25
N VAL A 561 -18.56 6.27 -13.06
CA VAL A 561 -18.19 5.23 -14.01
C VAL A 561 -18.29 5.76 -15.43
N ASN A 562 -17.28 5.50 -16.22
CA ASN A 562 -17.24 5.76 -17.65
C ASN A 562 -16.80 4.49 -18.39
N SER A 563 -17.74 3.63 -18.73
CA SER A 563 -17.49 2.49 -19.59
C SER A 563 -17.46 2.92 -21.06
N ALA A 564 -16.57 2.34 -21.85
CA ALA A 564 -16.36 2.73 -23.23
C ALA A 564 -17.45 2.20 -24.16
N ASN A 565 -17.29 2.39 -25.46
CA ASN A 565 -18.27 2.05 -26.47
C ASN A 565 -18.39 0.52 -26.71
N GLY A 566 -19.57 -0.03 -26.63
CA GLY A 566 -19.90 -1.42 -26.95
C GLY A 566 -21.07 -1.94 -26.13
N ASP A 567 -21.17 -3.24 -25.92
CA ASP A 567 -22.12 -3.88 -25.00
C ASP A 567 -21.54 -3.85 -23.57
N HIS A 568 -21.20 -2.65 -23.06
CA HIS A 568 -20.50 -2.47 -21.80
C HIS A 568 -21.37 -1.67 -20.84
N ASP A 569 -21.46 -2.15 -19.59
CA ASP A 569 -22.39 -1.62 -18.62
C ASP A 569 -21.72 -0.72 -17.60
N GLY A 570 -22.47 0.21 -17.07
CA GLY A 570 -21.96 1.13 -16.05
C GLY A 570 -21.79 0.41 -14.73
N LEU A 571 -22.88 -0.11 -14.21
CA LEU A 571 -22.94 -0.92 -13.00
C LEU A 571 -23.74 -2.18 -13.32
N ASP A 572 -23.06 -3.31 -13.44
CA ASP A 572 -23.65 -4.61 -13.75
C ASP A 572 -23.72 -5.53 -12.52
N SER A 573 -24.71 -6.41 -12.52
CA SER A 573 -24.87 -7.45 -11.52
C SER A 573 -25.65 -8.63 -12.10
N ASN A 574 -25.13 -9.83 -11.99
CA ASN A 574 -25.86 -11.05 -12.30
C ASN A 574 -27.05 -11.34 -11.35
N GLY A 575 -27.25 -10.50 -10.34
CA GLY A 575 -28.35 -10.54 -9.38
C GLY A 575 -28.95 -9.14 -9.18
N PRO A 576 -29.45 -8.83 -7.97
CA PRO A 576 -30.06 -7.54 -7.70
C PRO A 576 -29.03 -6.42 -7.49
N ILE A 577 -29.39 -5.22 -7.93
CA ILE A 577 -28.73 -3.98 -7.56
C ILE A 577 -29.53 -3.28 -6.45
N ASN A 578 -28.92 -3.04 -5.31
CA ASN A 578 -29.54 -2.44 -4.14
C ASN A 578 -28.93 -1.06 -3.82
N ILE A 579 -29.67 0.01 -4.07
CA ILE A 579 -29.21 1.39 -3.83
C ILE A 579 -29.89 1.92 -2.57
N THR A 580 -29.13 2.10 -1.50
CA THR A 580 -29.63 2.54 -0.21
C THR A 580 -29.08 3.90 0.25
N GLY A 581 -28.03 4.41 -0.43
CA GLY A 581 -27.41 5.71 -0.15
C GLY A 581 -26.43 6.08 -1.25
N GLY A 582 -25.64 7.14 -1.07
CA GLY A 582 -24.57 7.55 -1.96
C GLY A 582 -24.98 8.28 -3.23
N TYR A 583 -23.99 8.59 -4.05
CA TYR A 583 -24.11 9.32 -5.31
C TYR A 583 -23.38 8.59 -6.42
N TYR A 584 -24.11 8.26 -7.49
CA TYR A 584 -23.60 7.40 -8.58
C TYR A 584 -23.84 8.10 -9.92
N LEU A 585 -22.81 8.26 -10.74
CA LEU A 585 -22.94 8.63 -12.14
C LEU A 585 -22.45 7.46 -12.99
N CYS A 586 -23.33 6.89 -13.76
CA CYS A 586 -23.10 5.70 -14.56
C CYS A 586 -23.28 6.03 -16.03
N ASN A 587 -22.21 5.83 -16.79
CA ASN A 587 -22.20 5.97 -18.23
C ASN A 587 -21.79 4.61 -18.83
N GLY A 588 -22.63 4.05 -19.65
CA GLY A 588 -22.47 2.77 -20.32
C GLY A 588 -23.60 2.57 -21.32
N GLN A 589 -23.59 1.48 -22.07
CA GLN A 589 -24.71 1.15 -22.96
C GLN A 589 -25.96 0.86 -22.13
N GLU A 590 -25.83 0.03 -21.12
CA GLU A 590 -26.79 -0.13 -20.04
C GLU A 590 -26.19 0.44 -18.75
N PRO A 591 -26.49 1.73 -18.42
CA PRO A 591 -25.83 2.39 -17.27
C PRO A 591 -26.04 1.68 -15.94
N LEU A 592 -27.14 0.99 -15.75
CA LEU A 592 -27.42 0.04 -14.68
C LEU A 592 -28.07 -1.20 -15.29
N ASP A 593 -27.41 -2.33 -15.18
CA ASP A 593 -27.98 -3.63 -15.51
C ASP A 593 -28.08 -4.55 -14.29
N GLY A 594 -29.22 -5.12 -14.07
CA GLY A 594 -29.46 -6.13 -13.04
C GLY A 594 -29.84 -7.42 -13.71
N GLY A 595 -29.31 -8.55 -13.24
CA GLY A 595 -29.45 -9.84 -13.86
C GLY A 595 -30.89 -10.21 -14.21
N ASP A 596 -31.07 -11.04 -15.23
CA ASP A 596 -32.34 -11.47 -15.78
C ASP A 596 -33.33 -11.98 -14.69
N GLY A 597 -34.40 -11.21 -14.49
CA GLY A 597 -35.43 -11.51 -13.49
C GLY A 597 -35.18 -10.93 -12.10
N TYR A 598 -34.09 -10.26 -11.87
CA TYR A 598 -33.81 -9.50 -10.66
C TYR A 598 -34.19 -8.02 -10.79
N SER A 599 -34.28 -7.33 -9.68
CA SER A 599 -34.74 -5.93 -9.65
C SER A 599 -33.64 -4.98 -9.21
N ILE A 600 -33.62 -3.81 -9.83
CA ILE A 600 -32.89 -2.65 -9.30
C ILE A 600 -33.78 -1.98 -8.23
N THR A 601 -33.36 -2.03 -6.97
CA THR A 601 -34.10 -1.49 -5.85
C THR A 601 -33.43 -0.23 -5.32
N GLN A 602 -34.15 0.91 -5.34
CA GLN A 602 -33.66 2.16 -4.76
C GLN A 602 -34.53 2.58 -3.57
N THR A 603 -33.92 2.60 -2.39
CA THR A 603 -34.56 3.09 -1.15
C THR A 603 -33.95 4.38 -0.62
N GLY A 604 -32.73 4.74 -1.08
CA GLY A 604 -32.01 5.96 -0.73
C GLY A 604 -31.08 6.38 -1.87
N GLY A 605 -30.27 7.41 -1.63
CA GLY A 605 -29.25 7.89 -2.56
C GLY A 605 -29.76 8.51 -3.86
N THR A 606 -28.83 8.85 -4.71
CA THR A 606 -29.09 9.47 -6.03
C THR A 606 -28.17 8.86 -7.07
N TYR A 607 -28.75 8.45 -8.20
CA TYR A 607 -27.95 8.06 -9.36
C TYR A 607 -28.34 8.83 -10.62
N ILE A 608 -27.33 9.01 -11.48
CA ILE A 608 -27.44 9.66 -12.78
C ILE A 608 -27.03 8.61 -13.82
N THR A 609 -27.86 8.38 -14.81
CA THR A 609 -27.54 7.50 -15.92
C THR A 609 -27.31 8.30 -17.19
N MET A 610 -26.33 7.87 -17.96
CA MET A 610 -26.04 8.36 -19.30
C MET A 610 -25.86 7.19 -20.24
N THR A 611 -26.57 7.19 -21.33
CA THR A 611 -26.32 6.20 -22.38
C THR A 611 -25.13 6.63 -23.23
N ALA A 612 -24.20 5.72 -23.44
CA ALA A 612 -22.97 5.97 -24.18
C ALA A 612 -23.25 6.56 -25.58
N GLY A 613 -22.86 7.78 -25.79
CA GLY A 613 -22.91 8.47 -27.08
C GLY A 613 -21.67 9.34 -27.32
N ASN A 614 -20.91 9.59 -26.30
CA ASN A 614 -19.72 10.44 -26.36
C ASN A 614 -18.72 10.02 -25.28
N THR A 615 -17.56 9.53 -25.68
CA THR A 615 -16.45 9.15 -24.81
C THR A 615 -15.57 10.33 -24.36
N ASN A 616 -15.90 11.56 -24.79
CA ASN A 616 -15.17 12.74 -24.33
C ASN A 616 -15.57 13.07 -22.88
N LEU A 617 -14.70 12.79 -21.94
CA LEU A 617 -14.89 13.01 -20.50
C LEU A 617 -14.75 14.51 -20.09
N GLY A 618 -15.22 15.44 -20.92
CA GLY A 618 -15.03 16.88 -20.74
C GLY A 618 -16.21 17.63 -20.11
N THR A 619 -17.37 16.99 -19.96
CA THR A 619 -18.57 17.63 -19.44
C THR A 619 -18.53 17.68 -17.91
N THR A 620 -18.65 18.86 -17.33
CA THR A 620 -18.70 19.04 -15.87
C THR A 620 -20.07 18.73 -15.31
N TYR A 621 -20.14 17.92 -14.28
CA TYR A 621 -21.35 17.61 -13.51
C TYR A 621 -21.20 18.07 -12.07
N THR A 622 -22.30 18.51 -11.48
CA THR A 622 -22.37 18.80 -10.04
C THR A 622 -23.60 18.15 -9.45
N ILE A 623 -23.40 17.44 -8.35
CA ILE A 623 -24.50 16.92 -7.52
C ILE A 623 -24.68 17.87 -6.32
N LYS A 624 -25.92 18.24 -6.02
CA LYS A 624 -26.31 19.02 -4.84
C LYS A 624 -27.25 18.19 -3.98
N ASP A 625 -27.05 18.25 -2.68
CA ASP A 625 -27.93 17.62 -1.70
C ASP A 625 -29.32 18.33 -1.65
N SER A 626 -30.24 17.81 -0.85
CA SER A 626 -31.58 18.34 -0.67
C SER A 626 -31.64 19.78 -0.13
N SER A 627 -30.53 20.26 0.48
CA SER A 627 -30.40 21.66 0.93
C SER A 627 -29.91 22.60 -0.17
N GLY A 628 -29.50 22.06 -1.32
CA GLY A 628 -28.89 22.78 -2.45
C GLY A 628 -27.36 22.99 -2.30
N LYS A 629 -26.74 22.46 -1.28
CA LYS A 629 -25.29 22.49 -1.10
C LYS A 629 -24.62 21.51 -2.07
N ALA A 630 -23.53 21.93 -2.71
CA ALA A 630 -22.73 21.03 -3.55
C ALA A 630 -22.14 19.87 -2.74
N VAL A 631 -22.39 18.66 -3.18
CA VAL A 631 -21.74 17.44 -2.68
C VAL A 631 -20.43 17.25 -3.42
N ALA A 632 -20.49 17.14 -4.73
CA ALA A 632 -19.33 16.96 -5.58
C ALA A 632 -19.49 17.59 -6.96
N THR A 633 -18.36 17.98 -7.55
CA THR A 633 -18.24 18.40 -8.95
C THR A 633 -17.10 17.60 -9.60
N PHE A 634 -17.35 17.06 -10.79
CA PHE A 634 -16.41 16.24 -11.54
C PHE A 634 -16.70 16.32 -13.05
N LYS A 635 -15.77 15.86 -13.88
CA LYS A 635 -16.00 15.72 -15.32
C LYS A 635 -16.33 14.28 -15.67
N SER A 636 -17.19 14.09 -16.64
CA SER A 636 -17.55 12.79 -17.20
C SER A 636 -17.95 12.95 -18.67
N ALA A 637 -18.37 11.87 -19.30
CA ALA A 637 -18.89 11.92 -20.67
C ALA A 637 -20.10 12.87 -20.77
N GLY A 638 -20.28 13.51 -21.91
CA GLY A 638 -21.49 14.28 -22.23
C GLY A 638 -22.52 13.40 -22.91
N GLY A 639 -23.80 13.61 -22.60
CA GLY A 639 -24.89 12.85 -23.23
C GLY A 639 -26.26 13.21 -22.69
N ASN A 640 -27.28 12.44 -23.08
CA ASN A 640 -28.62 12.56 -22.51
C ASN A 640 -28.61 11.91 -21.11
N ALA A 641 -28.55 12.78 -20.10
CA ALA A 641 -28.53 12.34 -18.71
C ALA A 641 -29.95 12.28 -18.12
N GLY A 642 -30.23 11.24 -17.37
CA GLY A 642 -31.40 11.08 -16.51
C GLY A 642 -31.00 10.96 -15.05
N ILE A 643 -31.89 11.30 -14.13
CA ILE A 643 -31.65 11.25 -12.69
C ILE A 643 -32.75 10.49 -11.96
N SER A 644 -32.38 9.71 -10.96
CA SER A 644 -33.28 9.17 -9.93
C SER A 644 -32.71 9.50 -8.55
N SER A 645 -33.53 10.15 -7.72
CA SER A 645 -33.12 10.58 -6.38
C SER A 645 -34.20 10.22 -5.36
N LYS A 646 -33.81 9.58 -4.27
CA LYS A 646 -34.68 9.29 -3.11
C LYS A 646 -34.39 10.19 -1.92
N ASP A 647 -33.31 10.92 -1.94
CA ASP A 647 -32.86 11.87 -0.93
C ASP A 647 -33.15 13.34 -1.33
N ASN A 648 -33.87 13.57 -2.42
CA ASN A 648 -34.18 14.87 -3.01
C ASN A 648 -32.95 15.68 -3.47
N SER A 649 -31.85 15.02 -3.76
CA SER A 649 -30.68 15.64 -4.39
C SER A 649 -30.96 15.99 -5.84
N THR A 650 -30.23 16.99 -6.36
CA THR A 650 -30.34 17.47 -7.74
C THR A 650 -28.99 17.43 -8.44
N ALA A 651 -28.98 17.27 -9.74
CA ALA A 651 -27.76 17.27 -10.54
C ALA A 651 -27.82 18.30 -11.67
N TYR A 652 -26.66 18.81 -12.02
CA TYR A 652 -26.50 19.85 -13.06
C TYR A 652 -25.35 19.48 -13.98
N SER A 653 -25.47 19.74 -15.28
CA SER A 653 -24.42 19.64 -16.28
C SER A 653 -23.95 21.02 -16.73
N GLY A 654 -22.67 21.16 -17.11
CA GLY A 654 -22.07 22.40 -17.59
C GLY A 654 -21.84 23.45 -16.49
N THR A 655 -21.59 23.02 -15.28
CA THR A 655 -21.31 23.84 -14.10
C THR A 655 -19.88 24.32 -14.03
N THR A 656 -19.63 25.35 -13.21
CA THR A 656 -18.32 25.80 -12.78
C THR A 656 -18.29 25.80 -11.24
N VAL A 657 -17.25 25.20 -10.66
CA VAL A 657 -17.01 25.19 -9.21
C VAL A 657 -15.84 26.10 -8.86
N SER A 658 -15.93 26.77 -7.70
CA SER A 658 -14.85 27.53 -7.11
C SER A 658 -14.72 27.18 -5.63
N GLY A 659 -13.49 26.95 -5.15
CA GLY A 659 -13.24 26.41 -3.82
C GLY A 659 -13.73 24.96 -3.71
N GLY A 660 -13.77 24.43 -2.49
CA GLY A 660 -14.02 23.03 -2.21
C GLY A 660 -12.71 22.28 -1.99
N THR A 661 -12.82 20.99 -1.75
CA THR A 661 -11.67 20.10 -1.52
C THR A 661 -11.48 19.21 -2.76
N GLU A 662 -10.36 19.37 -3.44
CA GLU A 662 -9.97 18.47 -4.53
C GLU A 662 -9.54 17.12 -3.94
N ILE A 663 -10.05 16.03 -4.52
CA ILE A 663 -9.71 14.64 -4.20
C ILE A 663 -9.41 13.91 -5.50
N LEU A 664 -8.78 12.75 -5.42
CA LEU A 664 -8.24 12.03 -6.58
C LEU A 664 -7.29 12.94 -7.39
N ALA A 665 -6.23 13.42 -6.73
CA ALA A 665 -5.32 14.43 -7.30
C ALA A 665 -4.73 14.03 -8.68
N ASP A 666 -4.55 12.74 -8.93
CA ASP A 666 -4.03 12.20 -10.19
C ASP A 666 -5.11 11.99 -11.26
N CYS A 667 -6.38 12.20 -10.92
CA CYS A 667 -7.49 12.11 -11.87
C CYS A 667 -7.60 13.40 -12.70
N PRO A 668 -7.33 13.39 -14.01
CA PRO A 668 -7.36 14.60 -14.85
C PRO A 668 -8.79 15.16 -15.03
N TYR A 669 -9.79 14.41 -14.62
CA TYR A 669 -11.19 14.79 -14.72
C TYR A 669 -11.69 15.58 -13.50
N GLY A 670 -10.85 15.72 -12.48
CA GLY A 670 -11.01 16.53 -11.28
C GLY A 670 -12.27 16.20 -10.50
N VAL A 671 -12.11 15.71 -9.27
CA VAL A 671 -13.23 15.54 -8.35
C VAL A 671 -13.07 16.52 -7.21
N THR A 672 -14.04 17.44 -7.08
CA THR A 672 -14.05 18.48 -6.04
C THR A 672 -15.24 18.26 -5.12
N LEU A 673 -14.99 18.03 -3.85
CA LEU A 673 -16.02 17.93 -2.82
C LEU A 673 -16.43 19.33 -2.36
N GLY A 674 -17.73 19.59 -2.30
CA GLY A 674 -18.28 20.88 -1.86
C GLY A 674 -18.00 22.01 -2.86
N GLY A 675 -17.65 23.19 -2.35
CA GLY A 675 -17.40 24.40 -3.15
C GLY A 675 -18.64 25.22 -3.47
N THR A 676 -18.43 26.35 -4.13
CA THR A 676 -19.48 27.23 -4.65
C THR A 676 -19.66 26.96 -6.14
N VAL A 677 -20.88 26.58 -6.52
CA VAL A 677 -21.22 26.18 -7.90
C VAL A 677 -22.04 27.23 -8.57
N SER A 678 -21.68 27.57 -9.80
CA SER A 678 -22.39 28.52 -10.66
C SER A 678 -22.66 27.95 -12.05
N GLY A 679 -23.69 28.46 -12.71
CA GLY A 679 -24.09 28.02 -14.05
C GLY A 679 -24.69 26.61 -14.06
N GLY A 680 -24.68 26.02 -15.23
CA GLY A 680 -25.17 24.66 -15.49
C GLY A 680 -26.66 24.57 -15.78
N THR A 681 -27.03 23.44 -16.38
CA THR A 681 -28.39 23.05 -16.68
C THR A 681 -28.80 21.90 -15.77
N GLN A 682 -29.93 22.04 -15.09
CA GLN A 682 -30.42 20.96 -14.23
C GLN A 682 -30.84 19.75 -15.06
N ILE A 683 -30.43 18.57 -14.62
CA ILE A 683 -30.85 17.30 -15.20
C ILE A 683 -32.25 16.99 -14.67
N THR A 684 -33.22 16.86 -15.58
CA THR A 684 -34.65 16.63 -15.25
C THR A 684 -35.22 15.38 -15.92
N GLY A 685 -34.43 14.72 -16.80
CA GLY A 685 -34.80 13.45 -17.40
C GLY A 685 -34.89 12.36 -16.37
N SER A 686 -35.74 11.37 -16.55
CA SER A 686 -35.76 10.17 -15.72
C SER A 686 -34.56 9.29 -16.07
N ALA A 687 -33.88 8.77 -15.06
CA ALA A 687 -32.82 7.78 -15.27
C ALA A 687 -33.40 6.53 -15.95
N SER A 688 -32.63 5.99 -16.91
CA SER A 688 -32.93 4.70 -17.52
C SER A 688 -32.26 3.60 -16.69
N SER A 689 -33.01 2.60 -16.28
CA SER A 689 -32.47 1.32 -15.83
C SER A 689 -32.59 0.35 -16.99
N GLY A 690 -31.47 -0.19 -17.49
CA GLY A 690 -31.47 -1.32 -18.38
C GLY A 690 -32.09 -2.50 -17.63
N GLY A 691 -33.07 -3.09 -18.19
CA GLY A 691 -33.62 -4.36 -17.82
C GLY A 691 -34.37 -4.79 -19.07
N MET A 692 -33.91 -5.82 -19.75
CA MET A 692 -34.69 -6.40 -20.84
C MET A 692 -36.09 -6.67 -20.33
N GLN A 693 -37.07 -5.90 -20.82
CA GLN A 693 -38.46 -6.32 -20.72
C GLN A 693 -38.53 -7.76 -21.27
N PRO A 694 -39.17 -8.69 -20.55
CA PRO A 694 -39.35 -10.04 -21.07
C PRO A 694 -39.90 -9.93 -22.49
N GLY A 695 -39.10 -10.25 -23.46
CA GLY A 695 -39.42 -10.10 -24.87
C GLY A 695 -40.74 -10.79 -25.15
N GLY A 696 -41.73 -10.00 -25.55
CA GLY A 696 -42.91 -10.57 -26.21
C GLY A 696 -42.46 -11.45 -27.37
N PRO A 697 -43.21 -12.51 -27.74
CA PRO A 697 -42.80 -13.48 -28.73
C PRO A 697 -42.76 -12.84 -30.13
N GLY A 698 -41.67 -12.15 -30.42
CA GLY A 698 -41.32 -11.64 -31.74
C GLY A 698 -40.52 -12.69 -32.47
N GLY A 699 -41.23 -13.55 -33.21
CA GLY A 699 -40.63 -14.60 -34.02
C GLY A 699 -39.58 -14.05 -34.97
N ARG A 700 -38.33 -14.46 -34.80
CA ARG A 700 -37.37 -14.50 -35.89
C ARG A 700 -37.57 -15.83 -36.63
N GLY A 701 -38.36 -15.75 -37.75
CA GLY A 701 -38.30 -16.79 -38.74
C GLY A 701 -36.95 -16.79 -39.45
N TRP A 702 -36.35 -17.96 -39.51
CA TRP A 702 -35.36 -18.54 -40.42
C TRP A 702 -34.28 -17.66 -41.06
#